data_83eeea7d6ce542576550da92e1412177
#
_entry.id   83eeea7d6ce542576550da92e1412177
#
_cell.length_a   1.000
_cell.length_b   1.000
_cell.length_c   1.000
_cell.angle_alpha   90.00
_cell.angle_beta   90.00
_cell.angle_gamma   90.00
#
_symmetry.space_group_name_H-M   'P 1'
#
loop_
_entity.id
_entity.type
_entity.pdbx_description
1 polymer ?
#
loop_
_entity_poly.entity_id
_entity_poly.type
_entity_poly.pdbx_seq_one_letter_code
_entity_poly.pdbx_strand_id
1 'polypeptide(L)'
;MIWILFFLTDTIMPEKYRYTGPFLVGAREGITGIVEEPEYPESLPSIFLSGGKAHWYETSPDSTGWVKLTFDDVLWDTILQYWGISGVIISSYVRAEVNIPEDGWYFLVTSRLGSVKIDDKRYPGEPYSRNYFFYPVYLTRGKHKISLRAGGFVSPRFKLMLVKGREGIFLLNDPTLPDLIEGDTVLYAGIPVLNGKKTHEKFYLKWKGRNIKPDSVELSLLSGEVRKVPITLKILSLPDSLCTLKVWTPSDTHDFLLFHKKKGPVKRTFISEIDSSCQYYAVLFPRDYNPEKTYALIFSLHGAGVEAYGLAGAYSPLDWAFVVCPTNRRPFGFDWQDWGRIDAIEVLSEAIKNFPVDTNHICLTGHSMGGHGTWHVGVTHFDRFACMAPGAGWITFQLYIPWFLRRDEIFAPPSIHVIRRRALYPDNTISYIDNLLHVPVYIIHGEMDDNVPPYHGRTFYRELSRLGYKVIYHEFPGKKHWWKGCVDFPEVLDFFKNARRNPYPEHVIFHFSDLQNNSRAYWIRVHAQEVPFEDSRMEAEVLRDRIEVKTKNIKSFTLKLHEPIWRNKVVVDGREFRVRNHEISFVKKDGKWWRGKEEDRYRGPIKRAYYSPFILVYGTGKYGEIAREQAMLQSFVWYRRANGYTRVLPDTLVTKDMLKKYNLILFGGPGTNKIVKRFEKKLPVKFRKDEACVFVWRNPENPDKLVLVYAGGTEELQRLATFFHPLYSGSGLPDYVIFDERVKLYGFGGVKEAGFFEW
;
A
#
# COMPACT_ATOMS: atom_id res chain seq x y z
N MET A 1 6.88 -5.20 -27.02
CA MET A 1 5.99 -5.53 -28.17
C MET A 1 6.35 -6.86 -28.87
N ILE A 2 7.54 -7.42 -28.69
CA ILE A 2 7.97 -8.69 -29.33
C ILE A 2 7.42 -9.94 -28.61
N TRP A 3 7.05 -9.86 -27.34
CA TRP A 3 6.53 -11.00 -26.55
C TRP A 3 5.08 -11.41 -26.85
N ILE A 4 4.24 -10.50 -27.37
CA ILE A 4 2.86 -10.80 -27.75
C ILE A 4 2.80 -11.71 -29.01
N LEU A 5 3.82 -11.72 -29.83
CA LEU A 5 3.84 -12.50 -31.09
C LEU A 5 4.09 -14.00 -30.88
N PHE A 6 4.69 -14.42 -29.76
CA PHE A 6 4.90 -15.85 -29.47
C PHE A 6 3.68 -16.57 -28.89
N PHE A 7 2.63 -15.85 -28.47
CA PHE A 7 1.46 -16.40 -27.79
C PHE A 7 0.16 -16.38 -28.62
N LEU A 8 0.20 -15.95 -29.89
CA LEU A 8 -1.03 -15.80 -30.69
C LEU A 8 -1.59 -17.10 -31.25
N THR A 9 -0.86 -18.20 -31.20
CA THR A 9 -1.32 -19.48 -31.81
C THR A 9 -2.17 -20.34 -30.87
N ASP A 10 -2.08 -20.17 -29.52
CA ASP A 10 -2.77 -21.01 -28.54
C ASP A 10 -3.53 -20.15 -27.48
N THR A 11 -4.13 -19.06 -27.92
CA THR A 11 -4.93 -18.18 -27.05
C THR A 11 -6.38 -18.62 -27.09
N ILE A 12 -6.94 -18.85 -25.89
CA ILE A 12 -8.33 -19.22 -25.70
C ILE A 12 -9.03 -18.08 -24.97
N MET A 13 -10.21 -17.69 -25.47
CA MET A 13 -11.07 -16.65 -24.87
C MET A 13 -12.52 -17.14 -24.89
N PRO A 14 -13.34 -16.73 -23.91
CA PRO A 14 -14.79 -16.86 -24.06
C PRO A 14 -15.29 -16.14 -25.32
N GLU A 15 -16.13 -16.79 -26.07
CA GLU A 15 -16.75 -16.21 -27.30
C GLU A 15 -17.83 -15.18 -26.92
N LYS A 16 -18.53 -15.45 -25.83
CA LYS A 16 -19.63 -14.61 -25.32
C LYS A 16 -19.51 -14.38 -23.83
N TYR A 17 -19.90 -13.19 -23.41
CA TYR A 17 -20.01 -12.77 -22.01
C TYR A 17 -21.43 -12.32 -21.75
N ARG A 18 -22.01 -12.77 -20.64
CA ARG A 18 -23.25 -12.22 -20.07
C ARG A 18 -22.89 -11.30 -18.91
N TYR A 19 -23.49 -10.12 -18.85
CA TYR A 19 -23.21 -9.17 -17.78
C TYR A 19 -24.47 -8.45 -17.32
N THR A 20 -24.45 -8.01 -16.06
CA THR A 20 -25.54 -7.22 -15.47
C THR A 20 -24.99 -6.03 -14.69
N GLY A 21 -25.74 -4.96 -14.65
CA GLY A 21 -25.40 -3.67 -14.04
C GLY A 21 -26.00 -2.52 -14.85
N PRO A 22 -25.52 -1.28 -14.70
CA PRO A 22 -24.41 -0.88 -13.83
C PRO A 22 -24.81 -0.75 -12.37
N PHE A 23 -23.85 -1.01 -11.48
CA PHE A 23 -23.95 -0.74 -10.06
C PHE A 23 -22.90 0.28 -9.68
N LEU A 24 -23.26 1.30 -8.90
CA LEU A 24 -22.29 2.27 -8.39
C LEU A 24 -21.53 1.69 -7.20
N VAL A 25 -20.24 1.93 -7.17
CA VAL A 25 -19.38 1.56 -6.05
C VAL A 25 -18.37 2.67 -5.79
N GLY A 26 -17.94 2.81 -4.55
CA GLY A 26 -16.88 3.74 -4.20
C GLY A 26 -15.53 3.30 -4.79
N ALA A 27 -14.65 4.25 -5.09
CA ALA A 27 -13.34 3.98 -5.68
C ALA A 27 -12.47 3.02 -4.86
N ARG A 28 -12.69 2.92 -3.57
CA ARG A 28 -11.96 2.07 -2.63
C ARG A 28 -12.86 1.05 -1.92
N GLU A 29 -14.06 0.85 -2.43
CA GLU A 29 -14.96 -0.17 -1.93
C GLU A 29 -14.60 -1.55 -2.50
N GLY A 30 -14.96 -2.59 -1.76
CA GLY A 30 -14.93 -3.96 -2.27
C GLY A 30 -13.60 -4.66 -2.17
N ILE A 31 -12.79 -4.28 -1.23
CA ILE A 31 -11.55 -4.97 -0.90
C ILE A 31 -11.82 -6.25 -0.16
N THR A 32 -12.73 -6.17 0.77
CA THR A 32 -13.24 -7.30 1.53
C THR A 32 -14.31 -8.04 0.75
N GLY A 33 -14.98 -7.34 -0.14
CA GLY A 33 -16.20 -7.80 -0.69
C GLY A 33 -16.07 -8.23 -2.12
N ILE A 34 -15.45 -9.37 -2.38
CA ILE A 34 -16.08 -10.11 -3.42
C ILE A 34 -17.03 -11.03 -2.73
N VAL A 35 -18.16 -10.49 -2.62
CA VAL A 35 -19.38 -11.27 -2.53
C VAL A 35 -19.27 -12.35 -3.58
N GLU A 36 -19.21 -13.60 -3.17
CA GLU A 36 -19.47 -14.70 -4.07
C GLU A 36 -20.80 -14.37 -4.72
N GLU A 37 -20.84 -14.48 -6.06
CA GLU A 37 -22.03 -14.16 -6.82
C GLU A 37 -23.21 -14.90 -6.21
N PRO A 38 -24.24 -14.20 -5.71
CA PRO A 38 -25.50 -14.84 -5.48
C PRO A 38 -25.99 -15.36 -6.84
N GLU A 39 -26.80 -16.39 -6.85
CA GLU A 39 -27.61 -16.72 -8.04
C GLU A 39 -28.50 -15.51 -8.31
N TYR A 40 -28.08 -14.66 -9.25
CA TYR A 40 -28.80 -13.44 -9.55
C TYR A 40 -30.09 -13.78 -10.29
N PRO A 41 -31.22 -13.17 -9.88
CA PRO A 41 -32.44 -13.22 -10.65
C PRO A 41 -32.23 -12.59 -12.04
N GLU A 42 -33.16 -12.82 -12.95
CA GLU A 42 -33.10 -12.28 -14.33
C GLU A 42 -33.05 -10.74 -14.36
N SER A 43 -33.52 -10.07 -13.30
CA SER A 43 -33.43 -8.62 -13.13
C SER A 43 -33.16 -8.24 -11.68
N LEU A 44 -32.42 -7.15 -11.50
CA LEU A 44 -32.09 -6.56 -10.19
C LEU A 44 -32.59 -5.12 -10.12
N PRO A 45 -33.15 -4.65 -8.99
CA PRO A 45 -33.50 -3.23 -8.84
C PRO A 45 -32.27 -2.33 -9.05
N SER A 46 -32.42 -1.26 -9.84
CA SER A 46 -31.38 -0.26 -10.04
C SER A 46 -32.00 1.12 -10.22
N ILE A 47 -31.72 2.03 -9.30
CA ILE A 47 -32.17 3.43 -9.37
C ILE A 47 -31.40 4.25 -10.42
N PHE A 48 -30.39 3.68 -11.04
CA PHE A 48 -29.51 4.35 -12.02
C PHE A 48 -29.94 4.08 -13.45
N LEU A 49 -30.95 3.24 -13.66
CA LEU A 49 -31.50 2.91 -14.96
C LEU A 49 -32.91 3.49 -15.09
N SER A 50 -33.26 4.01 -16.26
CA SER A 50 -34.57 4.62 -16.54
C SER A 50 -35.73 3.64 -16.30
N GLY A 51 -35.51 2.36 -16.56
CA GLY A 51 -36.48 1.29 -16.30
C GLY A 51 -36.51 0.78 -14.84
N GLY A 52 -35.68 1.31 -13.94
CA GLY A 52 -35.59 0.92 -12.54
C GLY A 52 -35.05 -0.47 -12.27
N LYS A 53 -34.57 -1.19 -13.29
CA LYS A 53 -34.07 -2.58 -13.21
C LYS A 53 -32.87 -2.80 -14.12
N ALA A 54 -31.84 -3.44 -13.57
CA ALA A 54 -30.73 -3.98 -14.33
C ALA A 54 -31.09 -5.38 -14.87
N HIS A 55 -30.84 -5.60 -16.13
CA HIS A 55 -31.06 -6.86 -16.85
C HIS A 55 -29.71 -7.50 -17.22
N TRP A 56 -29.78 -8.72 -17.71
CA TRP A 56 -28.63 -9.40 -18.28
C TRP A 56 -28.48 -9.02 -19.76
N TYR A 57 -27.30 -8.53 -20.11
CA TYR A 57 -26.88 -8.18 -21.46
C TYR A 57 -25.90 -9.23 -21.97
N GLU A 58 -25.70 -9.29 -23.29
CA GLU A 58 -24.68 -10.10 -23.92
C GLU A 58 -23.69 -9.24 -24.71
N THR A 59 -22.43 -9.64 -24.74
CA THR A 59 -21.38 -9.00 -25.53
C THR A 59 -20.33 -10.03 -25.93
N SER A 60 -19.52 -9.69 -26.92
CA SER A 60 -18.38 -10.50 -27.36
C SER A 60 -17.10 -9.65 -27.33
N PRO A 61 -15.92 -10.28 -27.24
CA PRO A 61 -14.66 -9.56 -27.37
C PRO A 61 -14.49 -9.01 -28.80
N ASP A 62 -13.82 -7.89 -28.91
CA ASP A 62 -13.37 -7.36 -30.20
C ASP A 62 -12.18 -8.20 -30.77
N SER A 63 -11.72 -7.88 -31.99
CA SER A 63 -10.61 -8.55 -32.65
C SER A 63 -9.28 -8.50 -31.87
N THR A 64 -9.17 -7.61 -30.87
CA THR A 64 -8.01 -7.46 -30.01
C THR A 64 -8.20 -8.08 -28.62
N GLY A 65 -9.37 -8.72 -28.39
CA GLY A 65 -9.73 -9.39 -27.13
C GLY A 65 -10.27 -8.48 -26.04
N TRP A 66 -10.58 -7.20 -26.32
CA TRP A 66 -11.25 -6.32 -25.38
C TRP A 66 -12.75 -6.56 -25.35
N VAL A 67 -13.29 -6.66 -24.15
CA VAL A 67 -14.73 -6.74 -23.87
C VAL A 67 -15.17 -5.38 -23.33
N LYS A 68 -16.08 -4.73 -24.03
CA LYS A 68 -16.68 -3.46 -23.63
C LYS A 68 -18.08 -3.69 -23.09
N LEU A 69 -18.41 -3.14 -21.94
CA LEU A 69 -19.74 -3.18 -21.35
C LEU A 69 -20.45 -1.85 -21.63
N THR A 70 -21.61 -1.91 -22.24
CA THR A 70 -22.44 -0.74 -22.60
C THR A 70 -23.80 -0.85 -21.93
N PHE A 71 -24.35 0.29 -21.52
CA PHE A 71 -25.63 0.39 -20.87
C PHE A 71 -26.38 1.57 -21.54
N ASP A 72 -27.51 1.30 -22.14
CA ASP A 72 -28.18 2.27 -23.03
C ASP A 72 -29.12 3.21 -22.26
N ASP A 73 -29.53 2.85 -21.05
CA ASP A 73 -30.57 3.52 -20.30
C ASP A 73 -30.13 4.08 -18.93
N VAL A 74 -28.81 4.36 -18.78
CA VAL A 74 -28.26 4.93 -17.53
C VAL A 74 -28.64 6.41 -17.41
N LEU A 75 -29.15 6.80 -16.26
CA LEU A 75 -29.51 8.16 -15.89
C LEU A 75 -28.26 9.00 -15.56
N TRP A 76 -27.38 9.19 -16.56
CA TRP A 76 -26.08 9.87 -16.38
C TRP A 76 -26.23 11.28 -15.81
N ASP A 77 -27.18 12.07 -16.31
CA ASP A 77 -27.39 13.44 -15.84
C ASP A 77 -27.76 13.46 -14.35
N THR A 78 -28.61 12.53 -13.92
CA THR A 78 -28.97 12.38 -12.50
C THR A 78 -27.76 11.99 -11.66
N ILE A 79 -26.95 11.00 -12.11
CA ILE A 79 -25.74 10.56 -11.42
C ILE A 79 -24.75 11.70 -11.26
N LEU A 80 -24.46 12.42 -12.35
CA LEU A 80 -23.51 13.54 -12.35
C LEU A 80 -23.99 14.74 -11.54
N GLN A 81 -25.30 15.02 -11.60
CA GLN A 81 -25.91 16.12 -10.85
C GLN A 81 -25.83 15.93 -9.33
N TYR A 82 -26.11 14.71 -8.83
CA TYR A 82 -26.23 14.47 -7.39
C TYR A 82 -24.93 13.97 -6.75
N TRP A 83 -24.07 13.26 -7.49
CA TRP A 83 -22.88 12.63 -6.90
C TRP A 83 -21.55 13.02 -7.54
N GLY A 84 -21.58 13.58 -8.76
CA GLY A 84 -20.37 13.82 -9.53
C GLY A 84 -19.64 12.51 -9.90
N ILE A 85 -18.38 12.62 -10.33
CA ILE A 85 -17.53 11.48 -10.66
C ILE A 85 -16.67 11.04 -9.46
N SER A 86 -16.54 11.90 -8.46
CA SER A 86 -15.60 11.74 -7.35
C SER A 86 -15.76 10.41 -6.62
N GLY A 87 -14.71 9.61 -6.61
CA GLY A 87 -14.65 8.37 -5.87
C GLY A 87 -15.62 7.28 -6.31
N VAL A 88 -16.39 7.50 -7.38
CA VAL A 88 -17.44 6.60 -7.86
C VAL A 88 -16.95 5.80 -9.07
N ILE A 89 -17.16 4.50 -9.02
CA ILE A 89 -16.87 3.56 -10.12
C ILE A 89 -18.15 2.81 -10.47
N ILE A 90 -18.40 2.62 -11.75
CA ILE A 90 -19.42 1.69 -12.23
C ILE A 90 -18.86 0.29 -12.18
N SER A 91 -19.63 -0.63 -11.63
CA SER A 91 -19.32 -2.04 -11.54
C SER A 91 -20.38 -2.89 -12.19
N SER A 92 -19.96 -3.98 -12.80
CA SER A 92 -20.82 -4.97 -13.46
C SER A 92 -20.37 -6.37 -13.09
N TYR A 93 -21.33 -7.27 -12.88
CA TYR A 93 -21.04 -8.68 -12.75
C TYR A 93 -21.04 -9.31 -14.14
N VAL A 94 -20.04 -10.17 -14.41
CA VAL A 94 -19.84 -10.77 -15.72
C VAL A 94 -19.65 -12.28 -15.59
N ARG A 95 -20.33 -13.05 -16.43
CA ARG A 95 -20.21 -14.51 -16.54
C ARG A 95 -19.84 -14.89 -17.95
N ALA A 96 -19.08 -15.95 -18.07
CA ALA A 96 -18.74 -16.57 -19.37
C ALA A 96 -18.43 -18.06 -19.18
N GLU A 97 -18.40 -18.79 -20.27
CA GLU A 97 -17.86 -20.15 -20.33
C GLU A 97 -16.69 -20.18 -21.30
N VAL A 98 -15.69 -21.00 -20.98
CA VAL A 98 -14.57 -21.27 -21.86
C VAL A 98 -14.36 -22.77 -21.99
N ASN A 99 -14.07 -23.25 -23.22
CA ASN A 99 -13.77 -24.64 -23.45
C ASN A 99 -12.25 -24.85 -23.55
N ILE A 100 -11.70 -25.66 -22.66
CA ILE A 100 -10.27 -26.00 -22.60
C ILE A 100 -10.03 -27.27 -23.39
N PRO A 101 -9.16 -27.25 -24.41
CA PRO A 101 -8.99 -28.40 -25.33
C PRO A 101 -8.24 -29.59 -24.72
N GLU A 102 -7.38 -29.35 -23.74
CA GLU A 102 -6.56 -30.37 -23.07
C GLU A 102 -6.13 -29.96 -21.65
N ASP A 103 -5.83 -30.96 -20.82
CA ASP A 103 -5.29 -30.74 -19.48
C ASP A 103 -3.94 -30.05 -19.58
N GLY A 104 -3.72 -29.03 -18.73
CA GLY A 104 -2.42 -28.37 -18.72
C GLY A 104 -2.36 -27.06 -17.94
N TRP A 105 -1.15 -26.49 -17.96
CA TRP A 105 -0.94 -25.14 -17.50
C TRP A 105 -1.37 -24.13 -18.55
N TYR A 106 -2.10 -23.12 -18.08
CA TYR A 106 -2.46 -21.94 -18.85
C TYR A 106 -2.03 -20.71 -18.08
N PHE A 107 -1.69 -19.64 -18.80
CA PHE A 107 -1.48 -18.33 -18.23
C PHE A 107 -2.77 -17.53 -18.32
N LEU A 108 -3.34 -17.18 -17.18
CA LEU A 108 -4.43 -16.24 -17.11
C LEU A 108 -3.87 -14.82 -17.33
N VAL A 109 -4.17 -14.24 -18.48
CA VAL A 109 -3.78 -12.90 -18.88
C VAL A 109 -5.00 -12.00 -18.79
N THR A 110 -4.93 -10.97 -17.97
CA THR A 110 -6.04 -10.03 -17.78
C THR A 110 -5.58 -8.58 -17.90
N SER A 111 -6.50 -7.69 -18.19
CA SER A 111 -6.31 -6.24 -18.10
C SER A 111 -7.56 -5.60 -17.55
N ARG A 112 -7.40 -4.63 -16.63
CA ARG A 112 -8.46 -3.92 -15.91
C ARG A 112 -9.38 -4.81 -15.07
N LEU A 113 -8.86 -5.91 -14.58
CA LEU A 113 -9.55 -6.83 -13.69
C LEU A 113 -8.75 -6.98 -12.39
N GLY A 114 -9.42 -6.85 -11.25
CA GLY A 114 -8.79 -7.09 -9.94
C GLY A 114 -8.63 -8.58 -9.63
N SER A 115 -9.61 -9.39 -10.02
CA SER A 115 -9.60 -10.85 -9.87
C SER A 115 -10.57 -11.52 -10.85
N VAL A 116 -10.39 -12.82 -11.03
CA VAL A 116 -11.23 -13.71 -11.86
C VAL A 116 -11.50 -14.98 -11.07
N LYS A 117 -12.72 -15.48 -11.08
CA LYS A 117 -13.08 -16.80 -10.58
C LYS A 117 -13.20 -17.74 -11.78
N ILE A 118 -12.51 -18.87 -11.74
CA ILE A 118 -12.64 -19.95 -12.70
C ILE A 118 -13.13 -21.16 -11.91
N ASP A 119 -14.31 -21.63 -12.21
CA ASP A 119 -15.09 -22.60 -11.40
C ASP A 119 -15.18 -22.09 -9.95
N ASP A 120 -14.67 -22.85 -8.99
CA ASP A 120 -14.70 -22.47 -7.56
C ASP A 120 -13.43 -21.78 -7.07
N LYS A 121 -12.43 -21.60 -7.96
CA LYS A 121 -11.13 -21.02 -7.60
C LYS A 121 -10.99 -19.60 -8.04
N ARG A 122 -10.49 -18.76 -7.13
CA ARG A 122 -10.23 -17.35 -7.38
C ARG A 122 -8.78 -17.11 -7.73
N TYR A 123 -8.58 -16.35 -8.80
CA TYR A 123 -7.27 -15.96 -9.31
C TYR A 123 -7.14 -14.43 -9.34
N PRO A 124 -5.94 -13.89 -9.08
CA PRO A 124 -5.71 -12.46 -9.19
C PRO A 124 -5.72 -12.02 -10.65
N GLY A 125 -6.23 -10.81 -10.89
CA GLY A 125 -6.17 -10.15 -12.21
C GLY A 125 -5.14 -9.01 -12.24
N GLU A 126 -5.05 -8.34 -13.39
CA GLU A 126 -4.20 -7.17 -13.62
C GLU A 126 -5.06 -5.90 -13.79
N PRO A 127 -5.08 -4.99 -12.79
CA PRO A 127 -5.92 -3.81 -12.84
C PRO A 127 -5.36 -2.66 -13.68
N TYR A 128 -4.07 -2.71 -14.08
CA TYR A 128 -3.37 -1.55 -14.65
C TYR A 128 -3.32 -1.47 -16.17
N SER A 129 -3.68 -2.53 -16.88
CA SER A 129 -3.56 -2.63 -18.36
C SER A 129 -2.12 -2.53 -18.88
N ARG A 130 -1.15 -3.04 -18.15
CA ARG A 130 0.27 -2.97 -18.49
C ARG A 130 0.84 -4.27 -19.06
N ASN A 131 0.02 -5.35 -19.08
CA ASN A 131 0.42 -6.69 -19.54
C ASN A 131 1.66 -7.27 -18.82
N TYR A 132 1.80 -6.96 -17.53
CA TYR A 132 2.92 -7.47 -16.71
C TYR A 132 2.62 -8.81 -16.08
N PHE A 133 1.36 -9.05 -15.75
CA PHE A 133 0.97 -10.11 -14.85
C PHE A 133 0.33 -11.24 -15.63
N PHE A 134 0.99 -12.38 -15.57
CA PHE A 134 0.49 -13.66 -16.05
C PHE A 134 0.36 -14.56 -14.85
N TYR A 135 -0.84 -15.03 -14.54
CA TYR A 135 -1.03 -15.94 -13.44
C TYR A 135 -1.17 -17.38 -13.96
N PRO A 136 -0.33 -18.32 -13.47
CA PRO A 136 -0.41 -19.71 -13.89
C PRO A 136 -1.65 -20.37 -13.28
N VAL A 137 -2.46 -20.99 -14.12
CA VAL A 137 -3.63 -21.78 -13.74
C VAL A 137 -3.52 -23.16 -14.35
N TYR A 138 -3.76 -24.21 -13.59
CA TYR A 138 -3.89 -25.56 -14.13
C TYR A 138 -5.36 -25.84 -14.38
N LEU A 139 -5.72 -26.11 -15.65
CA LEU A 139 -7.09 -26.41 -16.09
C LEU A 139 -7.15 -27.80 -16.71
N THR A 140 -8.27 -28.47 -16.49
CA THR A 140 -8.57 -29.75 -17.13
C THR A 140 -9.27 -29.53 -18.45
N ARG A 141 -9.25 -30.53 -19.33
CA ARG A 141 -10.02 -30.52 -20.57
C ARG A 141 -11.51 -30.40 -20.25
N GLY A 142 -12.22 -29.55 -21.01
CA GLY A 142 -13.67 -29.39 -20.88
C GLY A 142 -14.12 -27.95 -20.69
N LYS A 143 -15.37 -27.78 -20.29
CA LYS A 143 -15.98 -26.48 -20.04
C LYS A 143 -15.67 -25.99 -18.64
N HIS A 144 -15.25 -24.73 -18.53
CA HIS A 144 -15.00 -24.02 -17.28
C HIS A 144 -15.86 -22.77 -17.21
N LYS A 145 -16.42 -22.50 -16.04
CA LYS A 145 -17.20 -21.28 -15.77
C LYS A 145 -16.28 -20.17 -15.34
N ILE A 146 -16.47 -18.99 -15.92
CA ILE A 146 -15.75 -17.78 -15.56
C ILE A 146 -16.72 -16.80 -14.94
N SER A 147 -16.34 -16.26 -13.80
CA SER A 147 -17.07 -15.19 -13.12
C SER A 147 -16.10 -14.07 -12.74
N LEU A 148 -16.48 -12.84 -12.99
CA LEU A 148 -15.66 -11.68 -12.64
C LEU A 148 -16.50 -10.43 -12.42
N ARG A 149 -15.88 -9.42 -11.85
CA ARG A 149 -16.43 -8.09 -11.70
C ARG A 149 -15.60 -7.13 -12.55
N ALA A 150 -16.24 -6.43 -13.47
CA ALA A 150 -15.62 -5.40 -14.29
C ALA A 150 -16.02 -4.02 -13.78
N GLY A 151 -15.07 -3.10 -13.67
CA GLY A 151 -15.30 -1.73 -13.22
C GLY A 151 -14.67 -0.68 -14.10
N GLY A 152 -15.21 0.53 -14.07
CA GLY A 152 -14.73 1.70 -14.79
C GLY A 152 -15.58 2.94 -14.52
N PHE A 153 -15.13 4.11 -14.97
CA PHE A 153 -15.87 5.36 -14.70
C PHE A 153 -17.17 5.49 -15.50
N VAL A 154 -17.17 5.23 -16.78
CA VAL A 154 -18.35 5.42 -17.65
C VAL A 154 -18.70 4.17 -18.42
N SER A 155 -17.71 3.51 -18.98
CA SER A 155 -17.88 2.30 -19.79
C SER A 155 -16.81 1.29 -19.38
N PRO A 156 -17.16 0.37 -18.48
CA PRO A 156 -16.23 -0.68 -18.06
C PRO A 156 -15.75 -1.49 -19.28
N ARG A 157 -14.47 -1.71 -19.35
CA ARG A 157 -13.86 -2.62 -20.35
C ARG A 157 -12.76 -3.43 -19.72
N PHE A 158 -12.60 -4.65 -20.17
CA PHE A 158 -11.58 -5.55 -19.66
C PHE A 158 -11.06 -6.48 -20.76
N LYS A 159 -9.98 -7.16 -20.48
CA LYS A 159 -9.46 -8.25 -21.30
C LYS A 159 -9.25 -9.46 -20.41
N LEU A 160 -9.60 -10.64 -20.95
CA LEU A 160 -9.35 -11.93 -20.33
C LEU A 160 -8.99 -12.95 -21.42
N MET A 161 -7.82 -13.56 -21.26
CA MET A 161 -7.31 -14.60 -22.16
C MET A 161 -6.67 -15.70 -21.33
N LEU A 162 -6.77 -16.91 -21.82
CA LEU A 162 -6.01 -18.06 -21.35
C LEU A 162 -5.04 -18.45 -22.46
N VAL A 163 -3.76 -18.34 -22.18
CA VAL A 163 -2.70 -18.69 -23.12
C VAL A 163 -2.09 -20.00 -22.68
N LYS A 164 -2.03 -20.99 -23.57
CA LYS A 164 -1.45 -22.28 -23.24
C LYS A 164 -0.01 -22.09 -22.77
N GLY A 165 0.28 -22.54 -21.56
CA GLY A 165 1.61 -22.53 -20.96
C GLY A 165 2.40 -23.77 -21.33
N ARG A 166 3.73 -23.65 -21.28
CA ARG A 166 4.66 -24.79 -21.28
C ARG A 166 5.22 -24.98 -19.90
N GLU A 167 5.65 -26.18 -19.55
CA GLU A 167 6.36 -26.40 -18.27
C GLU A 167 7.75 -25.76 -18.29
N GLY A 168 8.12 -25.11 -17.21
CA GLY A 168 9.43 -24.47 -17.09
C GLY A 168 9.51 -23.45 -15.94
N ILE A 169 10.68 -22.87 -15.81
CA ILE A 169 10.95 -21.74 -14.89
C ILE A 169 11.11 -20.49 -15.73
N PHE A 170 10.19 -19.55 -15.60
CA PHE A 170 10.09 -18.38 -16.47
C PHE A 170 10.45 -17.08 -15.78
N LEU A 171 11.00 -16.14 -16.54
CA LEU A 171 11.18 -14.75 -16.18
C LEU A 171 9.96 -13.94 -16.64
N LEU A 172 9.38 -13.12 -15.76
CA LEU A 172 8.26 -12.25 -16.12
C LEU A 172 8.76 -10.86 -16.53
N ASN A 173 7.98 -10.15 -17.33
CA ASN A 173 8.35 -8.84 -17.88
C ASN A 173 7.94 -7.67 -16.95
N ASP A 174 8.23 -7.81 -15.67
CA ASP A 174 8.01 -6.76 -14.65
C ASP A 174 9.25 -6.58 -13.75
N PRO A 175 10.46 -6.38 -14.31
CA PRO A 175 11.64 -6.16 -13.49
C PRO A 175 11.62 -4.79 -12.84
N THR A 176 12.22 -4.68 -11.65
CA THR A 176 12.65 -3.39 -11.08
C THR A 176 14.11 -3.19 -11.41
N LEU A 177 14.43 -2.21 -12.24
CA LEU A 177 15.79 -1.97 -12.74
C LEU A 177 16.25 -0.55 -12.39
N PRO A 178 17.52 -0.36 -11.98
CA PRO A 178 18.12 0.95 -11.83
C PRO A 178 18.54 1.54 -13.19
N ASP A 179 18.62 2.85 -13.26
CA ASP A 179 19.49 3.54 -14.19
C ASP A 179 20.90 3.66 -13.59
N LEU A 180 21.93 3.75 -14.43
CA LEU A 180 23.32 3.93 -14.05
C LEU A 180 23.68 5.43 -14.08
N ILE A 181 24.43 5.88 -13.08
CA ILE A 181 25.01 7.23 -13.02
C ILE A 181 26.49 7.16 -12.63
N GLU A 182 27.19 8.26 -12.76
CA GLU A 182 28.60 8.39 -12.37
C GLU A 182 28.80 7.99 -10.89
N GLY A 183 29.82 7.18 -10.60
CA GLY A 183 30.17 6.71 -9.26
C GLY A 183 29.47 5.42 -8.83
N ASP A 184 28.55 4.86 -9.63
CA ASP A 184 27.87 3.62 -9.27
C ASP A 184 28.82 2.42 -9.23
N THR A 185 28.79 1.68 -8.09
CA THR A 185 29.58 0.44 -7.90
C THR A 185 28.71 -0.75 -7.53
N VAL A 186 27.65 -0.52 -6.75
CA VAL A 186 26.69 -1.55 -6.32
C VAL A 186 25.28 -1.02 -6.44
N LEU A 187 24.44 -1.76 -7.16
CA LEU A 187 23.02 -1.47 -7.34
C LEU A 187 22.19 -2.73 -7.11
N TYR A 188 20.89 -2.58 -7.06
CA TYR A 188 19.96 -3.69 -6.90
C TYR A 188 18.99 -3.77 -8.08
N ALA A 189 18.55 -5.00 -8.40
CA ALA A 189 17.46 -5.21 -9.33
C ALA A 189 16.47 -6.23 -8.77
N GLY A 190 15.20 -6.08 -9.11
CA GLY A 190 14.14 -7.03 -8.75
C GLY A 190 13.72 -7.83 -9.99
N ILE A 191 13.92 -9.14 -9.98
CA ILE A 191 13.64 -10.03 -11.12
C ILE A 191 12.47 -10.96 -10.77
N PRO A 192 11.32 -10.85 -11.45
CA PRO A 192 10.19 -11.72 -11.19
C PRO A 192 10.37 -13.07 -11.89
N VAL A 193 10.28 -14.13 -11.10
CA VAL A 193 10.43 -15.53 -11.54
C VAL A 193 9.19 -16.31 -11.23
N LEU A 194 8.75 -17.15 -12.19
CA LEU A 194 7.59 -18.03 -12.09
C LEU A 194 8.03 -19.49 -12.18
N ASN A 195 7.60 -20.35 -11.25
CA ASN A 195 7.67 -21.78 -11.41
C ASN A 195 6.39 -22.31 -12.10
N GLY A 196 6.45 -22.54 -13.41
CA GLY A 196 5.36 -23.12 -14.20
C GLY A 196 5.40 -24.65 -14.29
N LYS A 197 6.12 -25.35 -13.41
CA LYS A 197 6.11 -26.82 -13.29
C LYS A 197 5.12 -27.28 -12.23
N LYS A 198 4.70 -28.54 -12.30
CA LYS A 198 3.82 -29.17 -11.31
C LYS A 198 4.53 -29.47 -9.98
N THR A 199 5.85 -29.41 -9.96
CA THR A 199 6.70 -29.76 -8.82
C THR A 199 7.31 -28.54 -8.14
N HIS A 200 7.69 -28.71 -6.89
CA HIS A 200 8.53 -27.78 -6.16
C HIS A 200 9.95 -27.84 -6.72
N GLU A 201 10.50 -26.73 -7.16
CA GLU A 201 11.78 -26.67 -7.87
C GLU A 201 12.84 -25.91 -7.07
N LYS A 202 14.06 -26.47 -7.12
CA LYS A 202 15.29 -25.80 -6.67
C LYS A 202 16.19 -25.55 -7.86
N PHE A 203 16.63 -24.30 -8.05
CA PHE A 203 17.44 -23.90 -9.21
C PHE A 203 18.23 -22.63 -8.90
N TYR A 204 19.14 -22.28 -9.81
CA TYR A 204 19.87 -21.00 -9.75
C TYR A 204 19.29 -20.01 -10.72
N LEU A 205 18.93 -18.81 -10.23
CA LEU A 205 18.79 -17.61 -11.03
C LEU A 205 20.19 -17.03 -11.24
N LYS A 206 20.60 -16.86 -12.50
CA LYS A 206 21.93 -16.38 -12.84
C LYS A 206 21.86 -15.11 -13.67
N TRP A 207 22.88 -14.24 -13.53
CA TRP A 207 22.96 -13.03 -14.34
C TRP A 207 24.40 -12.65 -14.66
N LYS A 208 24.56 -11.91 -15.78
CA LYS A 208 25.80 -11.30 -16.22
C LYS A 208 25.56 -10.11 -17.14
N GLY A 209 26.56 -9.26 -17.31
CA GLY A 209 26.60 -8.22 -18.32
C GLY A 209 28.04 -7.84 -18.64
N ARG A 210 28.28 -7.15 -19.77
CA ARG A 210 29.64 -6.69 -20.13
C ARG A 210 30.26 -5.83 -19.03
N ASN A 211 29.44 -4.98 -18.42
CA ASN A 211 29.84 -4.03 -17.38
C ASN A 211 29.43 -4.48 -15.96
N ILE A 212 28.92 -5.70 -15.81
CA ILE A 212 28.34 -6.23 -14.57
C ILE A 212 29.01 -7.55 -14.24
N LYS A 213 29.50 -7.69 -13.00
CA LYS A 213 30.09 -8.93 -12.52
C LYS A 213 29.06 -10.07 -12.55
N PRO A 214 29.39 -11.23 -13.17
CA PRO A 214 28.53 -12.40 -13.12
C PRO A 214 28.28 -12.86 -11.69
N ASP A 215 27.01 -13.26 -11.40
CA ASP A 215 26.64 -13.81 -10.08
C ASP A 215 25.40 -14.71 -10.21
N SER A 216 25.00 -15.34 -9.10
CA SER A 216 23.83 -16.22 -9.04
C SER A 216 23.23 -16.32 -7.64
N VAL A 217 21.96 -16.69 -7.56
CA VAL A 217 21.28 -16.98 -6.29
C VAL A 217 20.48 -18.29 -6.41
N GLU A 218 20.58 -19.13 -5.40
CA GLU A 218 19.76 -20.35 -5.31
C GLU A 218 18.33 -19.99 -4.90
N LEU A 219 17.36 -20.51 -5.62
CA LEU A 219 15.94 -20.33 -5.37
C LEU A 219 15.25 -21.66 -5.16
N SER A 220 14.20 -21.61 -4.35
CA SER A 220 13.29 -22.71 -4.10
C SER A 220 11.87 -22.18 -4.22
N LEU A 221 11.15 -22.60 -5.27
CA LEU A 221 9.81 -22.11 -5.61
C LEU A 221 8.80 -23.26 -5.67
N LEU A 222 7.65 -23.06 -5.03
CA LEU A 222 6.52 -23.99 -5.15
C LEU A 222 5.95 -24.00 -6.56
N SER A 223 5.26 -25.07 -6.93
CA SER A 223 4.47 -25.14 -8.17
C SER A 223 3.49 -23.95 -8.25
N GLY A 224 3.54 -23.20 -9.35
CA GLY A 224 2.71 -22.01 -9.58
C GLY A 224 3.14 -20.75 -8.83
N GLU A 225 4.25 -20.75 -8.08
CA GLU A 225 4.71 -19.59 -7.33
C GLU A 225 5.35 -18.55 -8.26
N VAL A 226 4.93 -17.28 -8.08
CA VAL A 226 5.60 -16.10 -8.63
C VAL A 226 6.32 -15.38 -7.51
N ARG A 227 7.62 -15.08 -7.71
CA ARG A 227 8.43 -14.35 -6.72
C ARG A 227 9.33 -13.34 -7.41
N LYS A 228 9.28 -12.08 -7.00
CA LYS A 228 10.19 -11.04 -7.49
C LYS A 228 11.44 -11.01 -6.62
N VAL A 229 12.52 -11.56 -7.15
CA VAL A 229 13.75 -11.84 -6.42
C VAL A 229 14.68 -10.63 -6.47
N PRO A 230 15.10 -10.06 -5.34
CA PRO A 230 16.14 -9.04 -5.32
C PRO A 230 17.49 -9.65 -5.65
N ILE A 231 18.22 -9.02 -6.57
CA ILE A 231 19.59 -9.38 -6.92
C ILE A 231 20.53 -8.18 -6.78
N THR A 232 21.80 -8.42 -6.46
CA THR A 232 22.82 -7.39 -6.34
C THR A 232 23.63 -7.30 -7.63
N LEU A 233 23.72 -6.10 -8.18
CA LEU A 233 24.50 -5.80 -9.37
C LEU A 233 25.80 -5.12 -8.96
N LYS A 234 26.95 -5.79 -9.15
CA LYS A 234 28.29 -5.20 -8.97
C LYS A 234 28.74 -4.63 -10.30
N ILE A 235 28.84 -3.30 -10.38
CA ILE A 235 29.19 -2.57 -11.60
C ILE A 235 30.72 -2.55 -11.73
N LEU A 236 31.24 -3.02 -12.85
CA LEU A 236 32.69 -3.07 -13.16
C LEU A 236 33.16 -1.80 -13.85
N SER A 237 32.30 -1.24 -14.69
CA SER A 237 32.53 0.01 -15.42
C SER A 237 31.22 0.59 -15.90
N LEU A 238 31.16 1.89 -16.18
CA LEU A 238 29.99 2.51 -16.77
C LEU A 238 30.02 2.34 -18.30
N PRO A 239 28.87 2.01 -18.94
CA PRO A 239 28.73 2.01 -20.39
C PRO A 239 28.59 3.45 -20.91
N ASP A 240 28.84 3.70 -22.19
CA ASP A 240 28.65 5.02 -22.80
C ASP A 240 27.20 5.49 -22.72
N SER A 241 26.21 4.60 -22.98
CA SER A 241 24.78 4.93 -22.98
C SER A 241 23.92 3.85 -22.32
N LEU A 242 24.20 2.57 -22.53
CA LEU A 242 23.46 1.45 -21.98
C LEU A 242 24.30 0.18 -21.89
N CYS A 243 23.92 -0.74 -21.00
CA CYS A 243 24.43 -2.10 -21.00
C CYS A 243 23.27 -3.12 -20.90
N THR A 244 23.53 -4.33 -21.36
CA THR A 244 22.61 -5.44 -21.26
C THR A 244 22.90 -6.24 -20.00
N LEU A 245 21.87 -6.44 -19.18
CA LEU A 245 21.83 -7.39 -18.07
C LEU A 245 21.16 -8.65 -18.59
N LYS A 246 21.93 -9.68 -18.90
CA LYS A 246 21.40 -10.99 -19.26
C LYS A 246 21.08 -11.76 -17.98
N VAL A 247 19.84 -12.21 -17.84
CA VAL A 247 19.35 -13.01 -16.72
C VAL A 247 18.76 -14.31 -17.25
N TRP A 248 19.04 -15.44 -16.58
CA TRP A 248 18.51 -16.73 -17.02
C TRP A 248 18.19 -17.70 -15.86
N THR A 249 17.26 -18.56 -16.14
CA THR A 249 16.83 -19.73 -15.37
C THR A 249 17.17 -21.01 -16.16
N PRO A 250 16.90 -22.21 -15.66
CA PRO A 250 17.06 -23.44 -16.45
C PRO A 250 16.22 -23.50 -17.74
N SER A 251 15.14 -22.73 -17.84
CA SER A 251 14.16 -22.83 -18.93
C SER A 251 13.98 -21.56 -19.76
N ASP A 252 14.54 -20.42 -19.28
CA ASP A 252 14.26 -19.13 -19.88
C ASP A 252 15.45 -18.16 -19.76
N THR A 253 15.53 -17.21 -20.68
CA THR A 253 16.58 -16.18 -20.71
C THR A 253 16.01 -14.85 -21.17
N HIS A 254 16.30 -13.76 -20.42
CA HIS A 254 15.95 -12.40 -20.79
C HIS A 254 17.16 -11.50 -20.80
N ASP A 255 17.17 -10.56 -21.73
CA ASP A 255 18.12 -9.46 -21.80
C ASP A 255 17.41 -8.16 -21.39
N PHE A 256 17.76 -7.62 -20.24
CA PHE A 256 17.24 -6.36 -19.72
C PHE A 256 18.22 -5.22 -20.01
N LEU A 257 17.70 -4.03 -20.33
CA LEU A 257 18.52 -2.85 -20.61
C LEU A 257 18.65 -1.97 -19.38
N LEU A 258 19.87 -1.63 -18.99
CA LEU A 258 20.21 -0.63 -18.00
C LEU A 258 20.79 0.60 -18.71
N PHE A 259 20.20 1.76 -18.48
CA PHE A 259 20.55 3.01 -19.15
C PHE A 259 21.53 3.83 -18.29
N HIS A 260 22.63 4.28 -18.87
CA HIS A 260 23.50 5.28 -18.26
C HIS A 260 22.90 6.66 -18.53
N LYS A 261 22.38 7.30 -17.47
CA LYS A 261 21.63 8.55 -17.53
C LYS A 261 22.53 9.74 -17.19
N LYS A 262 22.66 10.66 -18.15
CA LYS A 262 23.37 11.94 -17.99
C LYS A 262 22.42 13.12 -17.83
N LYS A 263 21.12 12.98 -18.21
CA LYS A 263 20.10 14.02 -18.17
C LYS A 263 18.71 13.40 -17.91
N GLY A 264 17.80 14.23 -17.42
CA GLY A 264 16.42 13.84 -17.11
C GLY A 264 16.28 13.01 -15.84
N PRO A 265 15.11 12.45 -15.58
CA PRO A 265 14.87 11.61 -14.41
C PRO A 265 15.71 10.33 -14.42
N VAL A 266 16.16 9.93 -13.25
CA VAL A 266 16.96 8.73 -13.02
C VAL A 266 16.25 7.81 -12.06
N LYS A 267 16.18 6.50 -12.35
CA LYS A 267 15.66 5.47 -11.44
C LYS A 267 16.78 4.99 -10.52
N ARG A 268 16.58 5.11 -9.22
CA ARG A 268 17.47 4.58 -8.19
C ARG A 268 16.79 3.44 -7.45
N THR A 269 17.49 2.36 -7.20
CA THR A 269 16.94 1.19 -6.50
C THR A 269 17.51 1.06 -5.09
N PHE A 270 16.73 0.50 -4.19
CA PHE A 270 17.10 0.18 -2.81
C PHE A 270 16.41 -1.09 -2.34
N ILE A 271 16.88 -1.64 -1.22
CA ILE A 271 16.26 -2.79 -0.56
C ILE A 271 15.39 -2.30 0.58
N SER A 272 14.08 -2.57 0.51
CA SER A 272 13.13 -2.17 1.54
C SER A 272 13.29 -3.00 2.83
N GLU A 273 13.20 -2.34 3.98
CA GLU A 273 13.24 -2.98 5.30
C GLU A 273 11.95 -3.74 5.62
N ILE A 274 10.85 -3.48 4.90
CA ILE A 274 9.56 -4.15 5.09
C ILE A 274 9.67 -5.64 4.79
N ASP A 275 10.23 -6.00 3.62
CA ASP A 275 10.16 -7.35 3.08
C ASP A 275 11.43 -7.79 2.34
N SER A 276 12.48 -6.97 2.35
CA SER A 276 13.72 -7.15 1.59
C SER A 276 13.51 -7.14 0.06
N SER A 277 12.41 -6.59 -0.44
CA SER A 277 12.19 -6.41 -1.88
C SER A 277 13.07 -5.30 -2.45
N CYS A 278 13.38 -5.40 -3.74
CA CYS A 278 14.00 -4.32 -4.50
C CYS A 278 12.92 -3.32 -4.92
N GLN A 279 12.95 -2.13 -4.32
CA GLN A 279 12.10 -1.00 -4.67
C GLN A 279 12.88 0.04 -5.46
N TYR A 280 12.20 1.04 -6.04
CA TYR A 280 12.85 2.15 -6.72
C TYR A 280 12.19 3.49 -6.39
N TYR A 281 12.92 4.56 -6.63
CA TYR A 281 12.42 5.93 -6.68
C TYR A 281 13.00 6.64 -7.90
N ALA A 282 12.39 7.73 -8.31
CA ALA A 282 12.93 8.58 -9.37
C ALA A 282 13.54 9.83 -8.77
N VAL A 283 14.67 10.26 -9.32
CA VAL A 283 15.33 11.51 -8.95
C VAL A 283 15.61 12.34 -10.18
N LEU A 284 15.28 13.63 -10.11
CA LEU A 284 15.70 14.64 -11.07
C LEU A 284 16.78 15.50 -10.41
N PHE A 285 17.96 15.49 -11.00
CA PHE A 285 19.11 16.24 -10.50
C PHE A 285 18.96 17.74 -10.76
N PRO A 286 19.57 18.59 -9.90
CA PRO A 286 19.69 20.01 -10.19
C PRO A 286 20.35 20.26 -11.55
N ARG A 287 19.99 21.39 -12.18
CA ARG A 287 20.72 21.88 -13.36
C ARG A 287 22.17 22.18 -12.93
N ASP A 288 23.13 21.76 -13.71
CA ASP A 288 24.55 21.94 -13.42
C ASP A 288 24.96 21.41 -12.02
N TYR A 289 24.47 20.19 -11.71
CA TYR A 289 24.72 19.52 -10.45
C TYR A 289 26.23 19.47 -10.10
N ASN A 290 26.55 19.90 -8.89
CA ASN A 290 27.87 19.82 -8.30
C ASN A 290 27.81 19.08 -6.95
N PRO A 291 28.50 17.93 -6.79
CA PRO A 291 28.43 17.13 -5.56
C PRO A 291 29.00 17.85 -4.32
N GLU A 292 29.80 18.92 -4.49
CA GLU A 292 30.34 19.72 -3.39
C GLU A 292 29.37 20.76 -2.84
N LYS A 293 28.20 20.94 -3.50
CA LYS A 293 27.15 21.88 -3.06
C LYS A 293 26.03 21.12 -2.38
N THR A 294 25.41 21.77 -1.41
CA THR A 294 24.19 21.27 -0.76
C THR A 294 22.96 21.90 -1.43
N TYR A 295 21.92 21.10 -1.62
CA TYR A 295 20.70 21.47 -2.34
C TYR A 295 19.45 21.23 -1.50
N ALA A 296 18.39 21.97 -1.78
CA ALA A 296 17.08 21.65 -1.28
C ALA A 296 16.55 20.33 -1.90
N LEU A 297 15.50 19.80 -1.31
CA LEU A 297 14.79 18.62 -1.80
C LEU A 297 13.30 18.91 -1.95
N ILE A 298 12.78 18.81 -3.17
CA ILE A 298 11.34 18.72 -3.45
C ILE A 298 10.98 17.23 -3.44
N PHE A 299 10.27 16.80 -2.41
CA PHE A 299 9.82 15.42 -2.23
C PHE A 299 8.38 15.31 -2.72
N SER A 300 8.18 14.72 -3.92
CA SER A 300 6.92 14.78 -4.65
C SER A 300 6.25 13.42 -4.76
N LEU A 301 5.00 13.33 -4.28
CA LEU A 301 4.19 12.12 -4.25
C LEU A 301 3.28 12.04 -5.47
N HIS A 302 3.29 10.91 -6.20
CA HIS A 302 2.53 10.75 -7.42
C HIS A 302 1.03 10.48 -7.19
N GLY A 303 0.21 10.82 -8.18
CA GLY A 303 -1.21 10.49 -8.24
C GLY A 303 -1.50 9.03 -8.59
N ALA A 304 -2.77 8.61 -8.46
CA ALA A 304 -3.19 7.25 -8.75
C ALA A 304 -2.91 6.87 -10.23
N GLY A 305 -2.30 5.71 -10.45
CA GLY A 305 -1.96 5.21 -11.78
C GLY A 305 -0.72 5.84 -12.41
N VAL A 306 -0.06 6.80 -11.74
CA VAL A 306 1.16 7.48 -12.23
C VAL A 306 2.41 6.77 -11.71
N GLU A 307 3.44 6.65 -12.55
CA GLU A 307 4.76 6.17 -12.13
C GLU A 307 5.61 7.31 -11.56
N ALA A 308 6.40 7.01 -10.54
CA ALA A 308 7.35 7.98 -9.95
C ALA A 308 8.27 8.62 -10.99
N TYR A 309 8.75 7.84 -11.97
CA TYR A 309 9.55 8.32 -13.07
C TYR A 309 8.82 9.34 -13.95
N GLY A 310 7.54 9.09 -14.23
CA GLY A 310 6.68 10.03 -14.98
C GLY A 310 6.44 11.33 -14.23
N LEU A 311 6.23 11.27 -12.91
CA LEU A 311 6.07 12.46 -12.08
C LEU A 311 7.37 13.27 -12.02
N ALA A 312 8.54 12.63 -11.82
CA ALA A 312 9.83 13.34 -11.84
C ALA A 312 10.06 14.05 -13.19
N GLY A 313 9.61 13.44 -14.29
CA GLY A 313 9.65 14.04 -15.64
C GLY A 313 8.67 15.18 -15.89
N ALA A 314 7.71 15.41 -15.01
CA ALA A 314 6.79 16.56 -15.10
C ALA A 314 7.42 17.86 -14.59
N TYR A 315 8.52 17.77 -13.86
CA TYR A 315 9.29 18.92 -13.39
C TYR A 315 10.37 19.35 -14.37
N SER A 316 10.60 20.64 -14.44
CA SER A 316 11.82 21.19 -15.06
C SER A 316 13.00 21.12 -14.09
N PRO A 317 14.24 20.80 -14.54
CA PRO A 317 15.39 20.82 -13.66
C PRO A 317 15.62 22.21 -13.04
N LEU A 318 15.72 22.26 -11.73
CA LEU A 318 15.99 23.48 -10.96
C LEU A 318 17.50 23.64 -10.71
N ASP A 319 17.96 24.84 -10.43
CA ASP A 319 19.38 25.10 -10.09
C ASP A 319 19.68 24.93 -8.59
N TRP A 320 18.66 24.85 -7.75
CA TRP A 320 18.76 24.88 -6.29
C TRP A 320 18.21 23.65 -5.58
N ALA A 321 17.54 22.72 -6.28
CA ALA A 321 16.86 21.59 -5.64
C ALA A 321 16.92 20.30 -6.47
N PHE A 322 17.01 19.16 -5.77
CA PHE A 322 16.61 17.87 -6.30
C PHE A 322 15.08 17.75 -6.31
N VAL A 323 14.53 16.95 -7.24
CA VAL A 323 13.17 16.45 -7.15
C VAL A 323 13.24 14.94 -6.98
N VAL A 324 12.67 14.41 -5.88
CA VAL A 324 12.65 12.97 -5.59
C VAL A 324 11.20 12.52 -5.48
N CYS A 325 10.89 11.46 -6.22
CA CYS A 325 9.56 10.88 -6.31
C CYS A 325 9.61 9.39 -5.87
N PRO A 326 9.04 9.02 -4.72
CA PRO A 326 8.86 7.63 -4.31
C PRO A 326 7.75 6.97 -5.12
N THR A 327 7.60 5.64 -5.01
CA THR A 327 6.68 4.84 -5.84
C THR A 327 5.37 4.47 -5.17
N ASN A 328 5.20 4.72 -3.85
CA ASN A 328 4.07 4.14 -3.11
C ASN A 328 4.03 2.60 -3.31
N ARG A 329 5.17 2.01 -3.57
CA ARG A 329 5.46 0.63 -3.99
C ARG A 329 4.89 0.25 -5.37
N ARG A 330 3.83 0.88 -5.84
CA ARG A 330 3.18 0.73 -7.17
C ARG A 330 2.33 1.96 -7.50
N PRO A 331 1.96 2.17 -8.76
CA PRO A 331 1.18 3.35 -9.18
C PRO A 331 -0.16 3.57 -8.49
N PHE A 332 -0.83 2.50 -8.05
CA PHE A 332 -1.98 2.62 -7.15
C PHE A 332 -1.60 2.34 -5.69
N GLY A 333 -0.61 1.48 -5.46
CA GLY A 333 0.02 1.17 -4.19
C GLY A 333 -0.95 1.12 -3.00
N PHE A 334 -0.66 1.93 -2.01
CA PHE A 334 -1.38 2.00 -0.73
C PHE A 334 -1.82 3.42 -0.38
N ASP A 335 -2.06 4.26 -1.38
CA ASP A 335 -2.58 5.63 -1.23
C ASP A 335 -1.75 6.53 -0.31
N TRP A 336 -0.46 6.27 -0.19
CA TRP A 336 0.48 6.92 0.74
C TRP A 336 0.18 6.68 2.23
N GLN A 337 -0.71 5.73 2.52
CA GLN A 337 -0.97 5.23 3.87
C GLN A 337 -0.16 3.94 4.10
N ASP A 338 -0.09 3.46 5.33
CA ASP A 338 0.53 2.19 5.68
C ASP A 338 1.89 1.97 4.97
N TRP A 339 1.99 0.96 4.11
CA TRP A 339 3.23 0.64 3.36
C TRP A 339 3.63 1.74 2.37
N GLY A 340 2.70 2.51 1.84
CA GLY A 340 3.01 3.66 0.98
C GLY A 340 3.67 4.81 1.73
N ARG A 341 3.23 5.08 2.97
CA ARG A 341 3.90 6.03 3.86
C ARG A 341 5.29 5.53 4.26
N ILE A 342 5.42 4.22 4.61
CA ILE A 342 6.72 3.63 4.95
C ILE A 342 7.67 3.73 3.75
N ASP A 343 7.21 3.40 2.54
CA ASP A 343 7.98 3.58 1.29
C ASP A 343 8.45 5.03 1.10
N ALA A 344 7.57 6.00 1.33
CA ALA A 344 7.96 7.41 1.24
C ALA A 344 9.07 7.77 2.24
N ILE A 345 9.01 7.27 3.47
CA ILE A 345 10.04 7.56 4.49
C ILE A 345 11.33 6.79 4.23
N GLU A 346 11.28 5.56 3.72
CA GLU A 346 12.45 4.82 3.25
C GLU A 346 13.15 5.60 2.13
N VAL A 347 12.40 6.05 1.11
CA VAL A 347 12.95 6.83 -0.01
C VAL A 347 13.51 8.18 0.44
N LEU A 348 12.84 8.88 1.36
CA LEU A 348 13.38 10.11 1.93
C LEU A 348 14.73 9.87 2.62
N SER A 349 14.84 8.77 3.37
CA SER A 349 16.09 8.38 4.04
C SER A 349 17.18 8.01 3.04
N GLU A 350 16.84 7.28 1.98
CA GLU A 350 17.77 6.95 0.89
C GLU A 350 18.23 8.22 0.13
N ALA A 351 17.33 9.18 -0.11
CA ALA A 351 17.69 10.43 -0.76
C ALA A 351 18.68 11.25 0.07
N ILE A 352 18.42 11.41 1.38
CA ILE A 352 19.33 12.13 2.30
C ILE A 352 20.69 11.43 2.43
N LYS A 353 20.72 10.12 2.38
CA LYS A 353 21.96 9.32 2.46
C LYS A 353 22.81 9.43 1.21
N ASN A 354 22.20 9.46 0.02
CA ASN A 354 22.90 9.32 -1.26
C ASN A 354 23.15 10.64 -1.97
N PHE A 355 22.49 11.74 -1.56
CA PHE A 355 22.64 13.05 -2.19
C PHE A 355 22.94 14.15 -1.16
N PRO A 356 23.64 15.22 -1.54
CA PRO A 356 23.95 16.34 -0.65
C PRO A 356 22.74 17.24 -0.41
N VAL A 357 21.75 16.72 0.37
CA VAL A 357 20.48 17.38 0.69
C VAL A 357 20.61 18.19 1.98
N ASP A 358 20.17 19.48 1.94
CA ASP A 358 19.92 20.26 3.14
C ASP A 358 18.66 19.73 3.85
N THR A 359 18.84 19.03 4.98
CA THR A 359 17.75 18.45 5.76
C THR A 359 16.80 19.48 6.40
N ASN A 360 17.20 20.76 6.40
CA ASN A 360 16.34 21.87 6.82
C ASN A 360 15.61 22.52 5.65
N HIS A 361 15.81 22.02 4.43
CA HIS A 361 15.18 22.53 3.22
C HIS A 361 14.52 21.40 2.39
N ILE A 362 13.65 20.61 3.03
CA ILE A 362 12.88 19.56 2.39
C ILE A 362 11.43 20.01 2.28
N CYS A 363 10.91 20.12 1.05
CA CYS A 363 9.55 20.53 0.75
C CYS A 363 8.74 19.32 0.29
N LEU A 364 7.62 19.04 0.95
CA LEU A 364 6.73 17.93 0.62
C LEU A 364 5.62 18.41 -0.31
N THR A 365 5.38 17.69 -1.40
CA THR A 365 4.28 18.01 -2.34
C THR A 365 3.73 16.76 -3.00
N GLY A 366 2.64 16.88 -3.73
CA GLY A 366 2.03 15.82 -4.50
C GLY A 366 0.65 16.22 -5.01
N HIS A 367 0.16 15.51 -6.03
CA HIS A 367 -1.12 15.82 -6.67
C HIS A 367 -2.08 14.62 -6.60
N SER A 368 -3.38 14.88 -6.43
CA SER A 368 -4.44 13.87 -6.38
C SER A 368 -4.23 12.88 -5.22
N MET A 369 -4.03 11.59 -5.48
CA MET A 369 -3.61 10.62 -4.45
C MET A 369 -2.30 11.10 -3.76
N GLY A 370 -1.38 11.73 -4.49
CA GLY A 370 -0.18 12.35 -3.92
C GLY A 370 -0.50 13.58 -3.07
N GLY A 371 -1.55 14.34 -3.38
CA GLY A 371 -2.05 15.43 -2.54
C GLY A 371 -2.62 14.92 -1.21
N HIS A 372 -3.38 13.82 -1.21
CA HIS A 372 -3.76 13.11 0.00
C HIS A 372 -2.52 12.61 0.76
N GLY A 373 -1.55 12.02 0.04
CA GLY A 373 -0.28 11.60 0.61
C GLY A 373 0.50 12.75 1.26
N THR A 374 0.50 13.93 0.63
CA THR A 374 1.11 15.15 1.18
C THR A 374 0.46 15.51 2.52
N TRP A 375 -0.86 15.47 2.62
CA TRP A 375 -1.54 15.63 3.90
C TRP A 375 -1.16 14.56 4.91
N HIS A 376 -1.27 13.27 4.53
CA HIS A 376 -1.06 12.15 5.45
C HIS A 376 0.39 12.06 5.94
N VAL A 377 1.37 12.10 5.04
CA VAL A 377 2.81 12.08 5.38
C VAL A 377 3.19 13.38 6.10
N GLY A 378 2.64 14.54 5.68
CA GLY A 378 2.89 15.83 6.27
C GLY A 378 2.45 15.93 7.73
N VAL A 379 1.22 15.54 8.07
CA VAL A 379 0.74 15.60 9.47
C VAL A 379 1.36 14.53 10.37
N THR A 380 1.85 13.40 9.80
CA THR A 380 2.47 12.33 10.58
C THR A 380 3.98 12.52 10.78
N HIS A 381 4.69 13.14 9.81
CA HIS A 381 6.15 13.34 9.85
C HIS A 381 6.52 14.81 9.66
N PHE A 382 5.69 15.70 10.19
CA PHE A 382 5.79 17.14 10.03
C PHE A 382 7.16 17.71 10.42
N ASP A 383 7.83 17.11 11.37
CA ASP A 383 9.17 17.50 11.83
C ASP A 383 10.30 17.25 10.81
N ARG A 384 9.98 16.70 9.64
CA ARG A 384 10.91 16.46 8.53
C ARG A 384 10.89 17.55 7.46
N PHE A 385 9.83 18.34 7.39
CA PHE A 385 9.55 19.22 6.26
C PHE A 385 9.66 20.70 6.62
N ALA A 386 10.24 21.49 5.70
CA ALA A 386 10.30 22.94 5.78
C ALA A 386 8.95 23.58 5.41
N CYS A 387 8.22 22.96 4.47
CA CYS A 387 6.89 23.34 4.05
C CYS A 387 6.20 22.20 3.30
N MET A 388 4.93 22.35 2.99
CA MET A 388 4.19 21.39 2.18
C MET A 388 3.22 22.06 1.20
N ALA A 389 3.02 21.41 0.03
CA ALA A 389 2.08 21.89 -0.98
C ALA A 389 1.19 20.73 -1.51
N PRO A 390 0.08 20.43 -0.84
CA PRO A 390 -0.88 19.42 -1.29
C PRO A 390 -1.72 19.93 -2.46
N GLY A 391 -1.68 19.23 -3.60
CA GLY A 391 -2.45 19.53 -4.80
C GLY A 391 -3.64 18.57 -4.95
N ALA A 392 -4.89 19.10 -5.05
CA ALA A 392 -6.11 18.33 -5.30
C ALA A 392 -6.26 17.06 -4.45
N GLY A 393 -5.84 17.13 -3.18
CA GLY A 393 -5.84 15.99 -2.25
C GLY A 393 -7.11 15.91 -1.40
N TRP A 394 -7.61 14.71 -1.13
CA TRP A 394 -8.74 14.48 -0.23
C TRP A 394 -8.33 14.38 1.24
N ILE A 395 -9.27 14.62 2.13
CA ILE A 395 -9.07 14.58 3.59
C ILE A 395 -8.88 13.13 4.08
N THR A 396 -9.90 12.30 3.87
CA THR A 396 -9.91 10.86 4.19
C THR A 396 -10.75 10.13 3.17
N PHE A 397 -10.61 8.80 3.08
CA PHE A 397 -11.50 7.99 2.24
C PHE A 397 -12.95 8.03 2.72
N GLN A 398 -13.19 8.18 4.01
CA GLN A 398 -14.52 8.28 4.58
C GLN A 398 -15.27 9.56 4.11
N LEU A 399 -14.52 10.60 3.76
CA LEU A 399 -15.08 11.85 3.21
C LEU A 399 -15.01 11.92 1.68
N TYR A 400 -14.12 11.14 1.06
CA TYR A 400 -13.97 11.09 -0.40
C TYR A 400 -15.01 10.16 -1.04
N ILE A 401 -15.32 9.02 -0.40
CA ILE A 401 -16.30 8.05 -0.88
C ILE A 401 -17.64 8.29 -0.18
N PRO A 402 -18.74 8.53 -0.90
CA PRO A 402 -20.06 8.65 -0.30
C PRO A 402 -20.40 7.45 0.60
N TRP A 403 -20.90 7.71 1.79
CA TRP A 403 -21.14 6.71 2.82
C TRP A 403 -22.04 5.54 2.36
N PHE A 404 -23.06 5.84 1.53
CA PHE A 404 -23.99 4.84 1.00
C PHE A 404 -23.40 3.90 -0.04
N LEU A 405 -22.19 4.17 -0.53
CA LEU A 405 -21.44 3.28 -1.40
C LEU A 405 -20.49 2.34 -0.63
N ARG A 406 -20.35 2.52 0.69
CA ARG A 406 -19.52 1.67 1.56
C ARG A 406 -20.31 0.48 2.08
N ARG A 407 -20.65 -0.46 1.18
CA ARG A 407 -21.57 -1.57 1.44
C ARG A 407 -21.17 -2.51 2.57
N ASP A 408 -19.88 -2.77 2.71
CA ASP A 408 -19.34 -3.61 3.77
C ASP A 408 -19.53 -3.02 5.18
N GLU A 409 -19.82 -1.72 5.29
CA GLU A 409 -20.11 -1.04 6.56
C GLU A 409 -21.60 -0.95 6.88
N ILE A 410 -22.49 -0.91 5.88
CA ILE A 410 -23.91 -0.60 6.06
C ILE A 410 -24.62 -1.55 7.05
N PHE A 411 -24.29 -2.83 7.01
CA PHE A 411 -24.89 -3.84 7.87
C PHE A 411 -24.10 -4.11 9.16
N ALA A 412 -23.02 -3.38 9.41
CA ALA A 412 -22.20 -3.59 10.59
C ALA A 412 -22.94 -3.12 11.86
N PRO A 413 -22.90 -3.90 12.96
CA PRO A 413 -23.43 -3.44 14.25
C PRO A 413 -22.69 -2.18 14.75
N PRO A 414 -23.36 -1.32 15.54
CA PRO A 414 -22.73 -0.10 16.08
C PRO A 414 -21.40 -0.35 16.80
N SER A 415 -21.27 -1.45 17.53
CA SER A 415 -20.03 -1.85 18.23
C SER A 415 -18.88 -2.08 17.25
N ILE A 416 -19.13 -2.69 16.10
CA ILE A 416 -18.12 -2.91 15.06
C ILE A 416 -17.73 -1.61 14.39
N HIS A 417 -18.66 -0.68 14.19
CA HIS A 417 -18.34 0.65 13.68
C HIS A 417 -17.39 1.43 14.61
N VAL A 418 -17.59 1.34 15.93
CA VAL A 418 -16.71 1.98 16.92
C VAL A 418 -15.29 1.43 16.81
N ILE A 419 -15.15 0.11 16.73
CA ILE A 419 -13.85 -0.57 16.62
C ILE A 419 -13.16 -0.21 15.30
N ARG A 420 -13.88 -0.26 14.17
CA ARG A 420 -13.32 0.12 12.86
C ARG A 420 -12.90 1.58 12.81
N ARG A 421 -13.71 2.49 13.35
CA ARG A 421 -13.39 3.92 13.42
C ARG A 421 -12.11 4.15 14.19
N ARG A 422 -11.91 3.44 15.31
CA ARG A 422 -10.68 3.49 16.09
C ARG A 422 -9.49 2.97 15.27
N ALA A 423 -9.62 1.85 14.56
CA ALA A 423 -8.57 1.29 13.70
C ALA A 423 -8.20 2.21 12.51
N LEU A 424 -9.16 3.01 12.01
CA LEU A 424 -8.97 3.98 10.90
C LEU A 424 -8.55 5.39 11.39
N TYR A 425 -8.62 5.66 12.68
CA TYR A 425 -8.35 6.99 13.22
C TYR A 425 -6.95 7.51 12.88
N PRO A 426 -5.88 6.69 12.84
CA PRO A 426 -4.55 7.13 12.39
C PRO A 426 -4.49 7.69 10.96
N ASP A 427 -5.46 7.34 10.11
CA ASP A 427 -5.52 7.79 8.71
C ASP A 427 -6.40 9.05 8.54
N ASN A 428 -6.96 9.59 9.62
CA ASN A 428 -7.79 10.80 9.59
C ASN A 428 -6.93 12.07 9.66
N THR A 429 -6.44 12.51 8.49
CA THR A 429 -5.46 13.60 8.38
C THR A 429 -5.90 14.90 9.05
N ILE A 430 -7.19 15.26 8.97
CA ILE A 430 -7.67 16.54 9.53
C ILE A 430 -7.64 16.57 11.07
N SER A 431 -7.65 15.43 11.73
CA SER A 431 -7.53 15.35 13.18
C SER A 431 -6.15 15.78 13.68
N TYR A 432 -5.14 15.75 12.85
CA TYR A 432 -3.73 15.99 13.22
C TYR A 432 -3.15 17.26 12.60
N ILE A 433 -3.96 18.15 12.06
CA ILE A 433 -3.46 19.38 11.38
C ILE A 433 -2.80 20.36 12.33
N ASP A 434 -3.06 20.28 13.64
CA ASP A 434 -2.38 21.07 14.67
C ASP A 434 -0.89 20.73 14.77
N ASN A 435 -0.44 19.58 14.28
CA ASN A 435 0.98 19.25 14.10
C ASN A 435 1.71 20.21 13.14
N LEU A 436 0.98 20.90 12.26
CA LEU A 436 1.55 21.79 11.24
C LEU A 436 1.89 23.19 11.75
N LEU A 437 1.95 23.43 13.05
CA LEU A 437 2.26 24.72 13.67
C LEU A 437 3.49 25.42 13.03
N HIS A 438 4.53 24.65 12.70
CA HIS A 438 5.77 25.17 12.12
C HIS A 438 5.98 24.80 10.64
N VAL A 439 4.97 24.24 9.98
CA VAL A 439 5.04 23.80 8.57
C VAL A 439 4.09 24.68 7.74
N PRO A 440 4.57 25.72 7.06
CA PRO A 440 3.75 26.49 6.13
C PRO A 440 3.13 25.60 5.04
N VAL A 441 1.88 25.87 4.67
CA VAL A 441 1.11 25.06 3.73
C VAL A 441 0.65 25.91 2.53
N TYR A 442 0.88 25.39 1.31
CA TYR A 442 0.37 25.99 0.06
C TYR A 442 -0.60 25.02 -0.60
N ILE A 443 -1.90 25.22 -0.44
CA ILE A 443 -2.94 24.34 -0.97
C ILE A 443 -3.23 24.71 -2.43
N ILE A 444 -3.19 23.71 -3.33
CA ILE A 444 -3.39 23.87 -4.77
C ILE A 444 -4.66 23.11 -5.18
N HIS A 445 -5.62 23.77 -5.88
CA HIS A 445 -6.80 23.09 -6.35
C HIS A 445 -7.32 23.71 -7.65
N GLY A 446 -7.93 22.91 -8.53
CA GLY A 446 -8.70 23.42 -9.67
C GLY A 446 -10.13 23.72 -9.24
N GLU A 447 -10.65 24.89 -9.61
CA GLU A 447 -12.02 25.29 -9.28
C GLU A 447 -13.08 24.32 -9.80
N MET A 448 -12.84 23.75 -10.99
CA MET A 448 -13.73 22.82 -11.69
C MET A 448 -13.31 21.36 -11.53
N ASP A 449 -12.62 21.04 -10.42
CA ASP A 449 -12.18 19.66 -10.17
C ASP A 449 -13.39 18.74 -9.90
N ASP A 450 -13.65 17.85 -10.84
CA ASP A 450 -14.76 16.90 -10.85
C ASP A 450 -14.37 15.52 -10.31
N ASN A 451 -13.09 15.31 -9.97
CA ASN A 451 -12.57 14.06 -9.42
C ASN A 451 -12.35 14.15 -7.90
N VAL A 452 -11.63 15.15 -7.43
CA VAL A 452 -11.50 15.48 -6.01
C VAL A 452 -12.09 16.86 -5.77
N PRO A 453 -13.31 16.97 -5.24
CA PRO A 453 -14.00 18.26 -5.14
C PRO A 453 -13.22 19.30 -4.32
N PRO A 454 -13.23 20.58 -4.74
CA PRO A 454 -12.46 21.65 -4.07
C PRO A 454 -12.80 21.84 -2.60
N TYR A 455 -13.96 21.36 -2.14
CA TYR A 455 -14.34 21.46 -0.71
C TYR A 455 -13.30 20.84 0.22
N HIS A 456 -12.54 19.83 -0.23
CA HIS A 456 -11.45 19.25 0.56
C HIS A 456 -10.36 20.29 0.85
N GLY A 457 -9.87 20.97 -0.19
CA GLY A 457 -8.88 22.03 -0.03
C GLY A 457 -9.40 23.23 0.77
N ARG A 458 -10.63 23.65 0.49
CA ARG A 458 -11.31 24.75 1.21
C ARG A 458 -11.50 24.42 2.70
N THR A 459 -11.76 23.15 3.05
CA THR A 459 -11.90 22.73 4.44
C THR A 459 -10.57 22.79 5.17
N PHE A 460 -9.48 22.29 4.59
CA PHE A 460 -8.16 22.41 5.21
C PHE A 460 -7.72 23.88 5.36
N TYR A 461 -7.96 24.71 4.34
CA TYR A 461 -7.66 26.13 4.41
C TYR A 461 -8.39 26.80 5.57
N ARG A 462 -9.70 26.57 5.71
CA ARG A 462 -10.51 27.11 6.80
C ARG A 462 -9.99 26.70 8.16
N GLU A 463 -9.70 25.41 8.38
CA GLU A 463 -9.26 24.89 9.66
C GLU A 463 -7.85 25.37 10.04
N LEU A 464 -6.90 25.39 9.09
CA LEU A 464 -5.55 25.94 9.33
C LEU A 464 -5.59 27.44 9.59
N SER A 465 -6.44 28.20 8.87
CA SER A 465 -6.64 29.64 9.12
C SER A 465 -7.24 29.89 10.51
N ARG A 466 -8.20 29.06 10.96
CA ARG A 466 -8.79 29.13 12.30
C ARG A 466 -7.76 28.89 13.39
N LEU A 467 -6.76 28.04 13.14
CA LEU A 467 -5.61 27.82 14.05
C LEU A 467 -4.57 28.95 14.00
N GLY A 468 -4.69 29.90 13.07
CA GLY A 468 -3.72 30.98 12.88
C GLY A 468 -2.42 30.53 12.21
N TYR A 469 -2.43 29.40 11.50
CA TYR A 469 -1.24 28.84 10.86
C TYR A 469 -0.96 29.49 9.50
N LYS A 470 0.29 29.41 9.06
CA LYS A 470 0.69 29.96 7.75
C LYS A 470 0.14 29.07 6.63
N VAL A 471 -0.94 29.51 5.98
CA VAL A 471 -1.58 28.78 4.89
C VAL A 471 -1.92 29.71 3.74
N ILE A 472 -1.64 29.26 2.52
CA ILE A 472 -2.05 29.86 1.25
C ILE A 472 -2.98 28.88 0.58
N TYR A 473 -4.10 29.35 0.03
CA TYR A 473 -4.99 28.57 -0.81
C TYR A 473 -5.06 29.19 -2.20
N HIS A 474 -4.58 28.45 -3.20
CA HIS A 474 -4.63 28.84 -4.59
C HIS A 474 -5.60 27.94 -5.35
N GLU A 475 -6.79 28.46 -5.59
CA GLU A 475 -7.81 27.82 -6.41
C GLU A 475 -7.73 28.39 -7.82
N PHE A 476 -7.37 27.56 -8.79
CA PHE A 476 -7.16 27.99 -10.18
C PHE A 476 -8.48 28.05 -10.93
N PRO A 477 -8.92 29.26 -11.39
CA PRO A 477 -10.19 29.42 -12.09
C PRO A 477 -10.28 28.59 -13.37
N GLY A 478 -11.41 27.90 -13.56
CA GLY A 478 -11.71 27.09 -14.75
C GLY A 478 -10.83 25.86 -14.93
N LYS A 479 -9.93 25.52 -13.98
CA LYS A 479 -9.11 24.32 -14.06
C LYS A 479 -9.83 23.12 -13.43
N LYS A 480 -9.70 21.97 -14.11
CA LYS A 480 -10.17 20.67 -13.64
C LYS A 480 -9.12 19.99 -12.75
N HIS A 481 -9.23 18.65 -12.59
CA HIS A 481 -8.37 17.85 -11.72
C HIS A 481 -6.87 17.93 -12.04
N TRP A 482 -6.49 18.00 -13.31
CA TRP A 482 -5.09 18.07 -13.76
C TRP A 482 -4.93 19.06 -14.91
N TRP A 483 -3.82 19.85 -14.87
CA TRP A 483 -3.38 20.70 -15.98
C TRP A 483 -1.86 20.76 -16.05
N LYS A 484 -1.33 21.07 -17.22
CA LYS A 484 0.13 21.20 -17.41
C LYS A 484 0.68 22.34 -16.53
N GLY A 485 1.74 22.05 -15.76
CA GLY A 485 2.38 23.00 -14.85
C GLY A 485 1.69 23.12 -13.47
N CYS A 486 0.76 22.24 -13.10
CA CYS A 486 0.11 22.31 -11.78
C CYS A 486 1.04 21.93 -10.61
N VAL A 487 2.23 21.40 -10.89
CA VAL A 487 3.21 20.95 -9.86
C VAL A 487 4.45 21.84 -9.76
N ASP A 488 4.74 22.67 -10.78
CA ASP A 488 5.98 23.44 -10.88
C ASP A 488 5.80 24.89 -11.36
N PHE A 489 4.63 25.51 -11.07
CA PHE A 489 4.39 26.91 -11.40
C PHE A 489 5.22 27.86 -10.51
N PRO A 490 5.53 29.09 -10.97
CA PRO A 490 6.50 29.99 -10.32
C PRO A 490 6.22 30.24 -8.84
N GLU A 491 4.97 30.51 -8.46
CA GLU A 491 4.60 30.89 -7.10
C GLU A 491 4.82 29.74 -6.10
N VAL A 492 4.56 28.48 -6.48
CA VAL A 492 4.84 27.34 -5.62
C VAL A 492 6.33 27.05 -5.53
N LEU A 493 7.08 27.24 -6.61
CA LEU A 493 8.53 27.08 -6.59
C LEU A 493 9.22 28.16 -5.73
N ASP A 494 8.75 29.40 -5.76
CA ASP A 494 9.20 30.48 -4.88
C ASP A 494 8.87 30.19 -3.42
N PHE A 495 7.68 29.67 -3.14
CA PHE A 495 7.29 29.21 -1.81
C PHE A 495 8.26 28.12 -1.30
N PHE A 496 8.59 27.13 -2.10
CA PHE A 496 9.55 26.09 -1.73
C PHE A 496 10.97 26.66 -1.52
N LYS A 497 11.45 27.52 -2.42
CA LYS A 497 12.81 28.08 -2.38
C LYS A 497 13.07 28.86 -1.10
N ASN A 498 12.07 29.54 -0.57
CA ASN A 498 12.18 30.41 0.61
C ASN A 498 11.86 29.68 1.93
N ALA A 499 11.39 28.45 1.90
CA ALA A 499 11.04 27.68 3.10
C ALA A 499 12.27 27.15 3.82
N ARG A 500 12.29 27.26 5.15
CA ARG A 500 13.32 26.64 6.01
C ARG A 500 12.68 26.08 7.28
N ARG A 501 13.10 24.88 7.63
CA ARG A 501 12.69 24.21 8.87
C ARG A 501 13.54 24.67 10.04
N ASN A 502 12.89 25.01 11.17
CA ASN A 502 13.58 25.13 12.45
C ASN A 502 13.64 23.74 13.11
N PRO A 503 14.81 23.14 13.34
CA PRO A 503 14.92 21.83 14.00
C PRO A 503 14.65 21.86 15.50
N TYR A 504 14.64 23.05 16.14
CA TYR A 504 14.50 23.23 17.58
C TYR A 504 13.46 24.31 17.91
N PRO A 505 12.18 24.14 17.51
CA PRO A 505 11.14 25.10 17.82
C PRO A 505 10.88 25.13 19.35
N GLU A 506 10.62 26.32 19.87
CA GLU A 506 10.34 26.52 21.32
C GLU A 506 8.96 25.97 21.72
N HIS A 507 8.01 25.89 20.80
CA HIS A 507 6.68 25.33 21.02
C HIS A 507 6.47 24.14 20.10
N VAL A 508 6.14 22.97 20.63
CA VAL A 508 5.88 21.74 19.89
C VAL A 508 4.52 21.19 20.26
N ILE A 509 3.69 20.94 19.27
CA ILE A 509 2.48 20.13 19.38
C ILE A 509 2.76 18.79 18.68
N PHE A 510 2.48 17.70 19.38
CA PHE A 510 2.54 16.36 18.83
C PHE A 510 1.23 15.63 19.09
N HIS A 511 0.41 15.58 18.07
CA HIS A 511 -0.90 14.94 18.05
C HIS A 511 -0.84 13.68 17.20
N PHE A 512 -1.27 12.54 17.72
CA PHE A 512 -1.21 11.25 17.06
C PHE A 512 -2.18 10.25 17.72
N SER A 513 -2.36 9.09 17.13
CA SER A 513 -3.09 7.97 17.73
C SER A 513 -2.34 6.64 17.60
N ASP A 514 -1.32 6.59 16.74
CA ASP A 514 -0.52 5.38 16.49
C ASP A 514 0.98 5.72 16.52
N LEU A 515 1.69 5.26 17.54
CA LEU A 515 3.13 5.46 17.71
C LEU A 515 3.99 4.80 16.61
N GLN A 516 3.49 3.79 15.93
CA GLN A 516 4.26 3.15 14.86
C GLN A 516 4.16 3.91 13.54
N ASN A 517 3.19 4.81 13.40
CA ASN A 517 3.17 5.74 12.30
C ASN A 517 4.27 6.78 12.46
N ASN A 518 4.39 7.35 13.64
CA ASN A 518 5.50 8.20 14.08
C ASN A 518 5.52 8.29 15.60
N SER A 519 6.70 8.21 16.19
CA SER A 519 6.91 8.37 17.65
C SER A 519 7.71 9.63 18.00
N ARG A 520 7.99 10.52 17.01
CA ARG A 520 8.88 11.68 17.18
C ARG A 520 8.23 12.96 16.70
N ALA A 521 8.57 14.05 17.37
CA ALA A 521 8.26 15.40 16.97
C ALA A 521 9.39 16.33 17.42
N TYR A 522 10.27 16.73 16.49
CA TYR A 522 11.45 17.55 16.77
C TYR A 522 12.33 16.93 17.89
N TRP A 523 12.34 17.53 19.07
CA TRP A 523 13.10 17.11 20.25
C TRP A 523 12.31 16.23 21.23
N ILE A 524 11.09 15.85 20.89
CA ILE A 524 10.22 14.95 21.65
C ILE A 524 10.27 13.54 21.04
N ARG A 525 10.30 12.52 21.89
CA ARG A 525 10.06 11.13 21.51
C ARG A 525 9.11 10.47 22.50
N VAL A 526 7.97 10.00 22.03
CA VAL A 526 7.01 9.22 22.81
C VAL A 526 7.36 7.73 22.69
N HIS A 527 7.33 7.01 23.81
CA HIS A 527 7.68 5.59 23.90
C HIS A 527 6.47 4.69 24.13
N ALA A 528 5.45 5.19 24.85
CA ALA A 528 4.23 4.43 25.12
C ALA A 528 3.01 5.34 25.27
N GLN A 529 1.85 4.86 24.80
CA GLN A 529 0.53 5.41 25.06
C GLN A 529 -0.12 4.72 26.27
N GLU A 530 -1.08 5.37 26.92
CA GLU A 530 -1.93 4.71 27.92
C GLU A 530 -2.89 3.73 27.24
N VAL A 531 -3.53 4.17 26.14
CA VAL A 531 -4.46 3.37 25.32
C VAL A 531 -4.08 3.55 23.84
N PRO A 532 -3.65 2.50 23.14
CA PRO A 532 -3.30 2.55 21.72
C PRO A 532 -4.51 2.91 20.84
N PHE A 533 -4.28 3.58 19.71
CA PHE A 533 -5.29 4.03 18.74
C PHE A 533 -6.34 5.00 19.30
N GLU A 534 -6.11 5.54 20.48
CA GLU A 534 -6.87 6.64 21.04
C GLU A 534 -6.14 7.96 20.81
N ASP A 535 -6.91 9.04 20.84
CA ASP A 535 -6.44 10.40 20.65
C ASP A 535 -5.36 10.76 21.70
N SER A 536 -4.14 11.00 21.23
CA SER A 536 -2.96 11.23 22.05
C SER A 536 -2.31 12.55 21.68
N ARG A 537 -2.07 13.39 22.67
CA ARG A 537 -1.50 14.72 22.46
C ARG A 537 -0.43 15.03 23.47
N MET A 538 0.64 15.61 23.00
CA MET A 538 1.69 16.21 23.82
C MET A 538 1.94 17.63 23.34
N GLU A 539 1.96 18.57 24.25
CA GLU A 539 2.30 19.96 23.99
C GLU A 539 3.45 20.37 24.90
N ALA A 540 4.51 20.88 24.33
CA ALA A 540 5.70 21.27 25.07
C ALA A 540 6.14 22.68 24.68
N GLU A 541 6.36 23.52 25.63
CA GLU A 541 6.73 24.94 25.47
C GLU A 541 7.98 25.27 26.27
N VAL A 542 8.94 25.90 25.60
CA VAL A 542 10.18 26.37 26.19
C VAL A 542 9.97 27.79 26.71
N LEU A 543 9.87 27.93 28.02
CA LEU A 543 9.78 29.20 28.69
C LEU A 543 11.17 29.72 29.13
N ARG A 544 11.23 30.90 29.69
CA ARG A 544 12.50 31.54 30.10
C ARG A 544 13.33 30.67 31.04
N ASP A 545 12.67 30.06 32.06
CA ASP A 545 13.31 29.33 33.16
C ASP A 545 13.03 27.83 33.18
N ARG A 546 12.09 27.36 32.35
CA ARG A 546 11.64 25.94 32.33
C ARG A 546 11.09 25.51 30.99
N ILE A 547 10.90 24.21 30.82
CA ILE A 547 10.07 23.62 29.76
C ILE A 547 8.77 23.12 30.39
N GLU A 548 7.65 23.54 29.86
CA GLU A 548 6.33 23.11 30.30
C GLU A 548 5.78 22.07 29.33
N VAL A 549 5.27 20.95 29.87
CA VAL A 549 4.77 19.81 29.06
C VAL A 549 3.38 19.45 29.58
N LYS A 550 2.41 19.42 28.64
CA LYS A 550 1.05 18.92 28.87
C LYS A 550 0.83 17.66 28.08
N THR A 551 0.18 16.67 28.67
CA THR A 551 -0.02 15.36 28.02
C THR A 551 -1.46 14.88 28.09
N LYS A 552 -1.88 14.15 27.06
CA LYS A 552 -3.13 13.40 26.99
C LYS A 552 -2.84 12.03 26.41
N ASN A 553 -3.22 10.95 27.09
CA ASN A 553 -3.03 9.56 26.66
C ASN A 553 -1.55 9.18 26.40
N ILE A 554 -0.62 9.76 27.18
CA ILE A 554 0.81 9.48 27.10
C ILE A 554 1.25 8.75 28.37
N LYS A 555 1.93 7.62 28.21
CA LYS A 555 2.46 6.81 29.30
C LYS A 555 3.97 7.00 29.51
N SER A 556 4.74 7.18 28.44
CA SER A 556 6.19 7.38 28.54
C SER A 556 6.74 8.18 27.36
N PHE A 557 7.66 9.10 27.65
CA PHE A 557 8.33 9.91 26.63
C PHE A 557 9.72 10.35 27.07
N THR A 558 10.51 10.84 26.10
CA THR A 558 11.84 11.42 26.29
C THR A 558 11.91 12.80 25.62
N LEU A 559 12.53 13.75 26.29
CA LEU A 559 12.93 15.04 25.72
C LEU A 559 14.43 15.03 25.45
N LYS A 560 14.84 15.45 24.23
CA LYS A 560 16.23 15.67 23.81
C LYS A 560 16.48 17.16 23.73
N LEU A 561 17.08 17.70 24.77
CA LEU A 561 17.24 19.13 25.00
C LEU A 561 18.61 19.60 24.50
N HIS A 562 18.67 20.07 23.27
CA HIS A 562 19.86 20.71 22.70
C HIS A 562 19.80 22.22 22.90
N GLU A 563 20.93 22.90 22.89
CA GLU A 563 20.93 24.34 22.70
C GLU A 563 20.24 24.74 21.39
N PRO A 564 19.39 25.73 21.31
CA PRO A 564 19.08 26.75 22.32
C PRO A 564 17.91 26.43 23.28
N ILE A 565 17.26 25.24 23.16
CA ILE A 565 16.06 24.88 23.93
C ILE A 565 16.35 24.31 25.33
N TRP A 566 17.59 24.08 25.68
CA TRP A 566 17.94 23.51 26.98
C TRP A 566 17.52 24.41 28.16
N ARG A 567 16.88 23.80 29.17
CA ARG A 567 16.52 24.42 30.45
C ARG A 567 16.81 23.43 31.57
N ASN A 568 17.16 23.92 32.75
CA ASN A 568 17.49 23.09 33.92
C ASN A 568 16.25 22.54 34.66
N LYS A 569 15.06 22.90 34.21
CA LYS A 569 13.78 22.56 34.82
C LYS A 569 12.77 22.11 33.72
N VAL A 570 12.06 21.03 34.00
CA VAL A 570 10.90 20.56 33.19
C VAL A 570 9.72 20.36 34.10
N VAL A 571 8.55 20.88 33.73
CA VAL A 571 7.28 20.69 34.43
C VAL A 571 6.40 19.82 33.53
N VAL A 572 5.98 18.62 33.99
CA VAL A 572 5.13 17.70 33.28
C VAL A 572 3.80 17.59 34.03
N ASP A 573 2.71 18.03 33.40
CA ASP A 573 1.35 18.05 33.95
C ASP A 573 1.36 18.63 35.42
N GLY A 574 2.07 19.74 35.62
CA GLY A 574 2.20 20.43 36.92
C GLY A 574 3.27 19.86 37.86
N ARG A 575 3.90 18.73 37.57
CA ARG A 575 4.98 18.16 38.38
C ARG A 575 6.35 18.61 37.89
N GLU A 576 7.15 19.20 38.77
CA GLU A 576 8.48 19.74 38.49
C GLU A 576 9.59 18.69 38.60
N PHE A 577 10.56 18.76 37.66
CA PHE A 577 11.76 17.94 37.62
C PHE A 577 13.00 18.80 37.28
N ARG A 578 14.07 18.61 38.01
CA ARG A 578 15.38 19.22 37.66
C ARG A 578 16.03 18.43 36.54
N VAL A 579 16.61 19.12 35.56
CA VAL A 579 17.32 18.52 34.44
C VAL A 579 18.82 18.75 34.60
N ARG A 580 19.61 17.70 34.43
CA ARG A 580 21.08 17.77 34.52
C ARG A 580 21.78 17.40 33.21
N ASN A 581 21.07 16.67 32.34
CA ASN A 581 21.60 16.14 31.09
C ASN A 581 20.73 16.63 29.92
N HIS A 582 21.28 16.55 28.70
CA HIS A 582 20.57 16.88 27.46
C HIS A 582 19.46 15.89 27.08
N GLU A 583 19.30 14.81 27.83
CA GLU A 583 18.21 13.82 27.59
C GLU A 583 17.56 13.49 28.95
N ILE A 584 16.23 13.54 28.98
CA ILE A 584 15.45 13.18 30.18
C ILE A 584 14.21 12.41 29.75
N SER A 585 13.96 11.28 30.42
CA SER A 585 12.79 10.41 30.15
C SER A 585 11.83 10.40 31.32
N PHE A 586 10.55 10.28 30.99
CA PHE A 586 9.44 10.27 31.91
C PHE A 586 8.55 9.08 31.72
N VAL A 587 7.98 8.55 32.78
CA VAL A 587 7.00 7.47 32.79
C VAL A 587 5.89 7.78 33.80
N LYS A 588 4.65 7.50 33.41
CA LYS A 588 3.46 7.67 34.23
C LYS A 588 3.13 6.37 34.95
N LYS A 589 3.05 6.41 36.29
CA LYS A 589 2.68 5.29 37.16
C LYS A 589 1.66 5.78 38.16
N ASP A 590 0.56 5.04 38.28
CA ASP A 590 -0.54 5.39 39.20
C ASP A 590 -0.99 6.86 39.05
N GLY A 591 -1.14 7.31 37.82
CA GLY A 591 -1.55 8.68 37.48
C GLY A 591 -0.50 9.78 37.72
N LYS A 592 0.71 9.45 38.18
CA LYS A 592 1.78 10.41 38.50
C LYS A 592 3.02 10.21 37.64
N TRP A 593 3.66 11.29 37.25
CA TRP A 593 4.90 11.27 36.48
C TRP A 593 6.13 10.96 37.35
N TRP A 594 7.05 10.15 36.80
CA TRP A 594 8.34 9.79 37.39
C TRP A 594 9.43 9.85 36.32
N ARG A 595 10.69 9.99 36.76
CA ARG A 595 11.82 9.74 35.86
C ARG A 595 11.88 8.28 35.51
N GLY A 596 12.10 7.99 34.24
CA GLY A 596 12.18 6.62 33.75
C GLY A 596 11.62 6.48 32.35
N LYS A 597 11.70 5.28 31.80
CA LYS A 597 11.26 4.93 30.45
C LYS A 597 10.49 3.63 30.49
N GLU A 598 9.42 3.58 29.72
CA GLU A 598 8.66 2.37 29.43
C GLU A 598 8.38 2.33 27.94
N GLU A 599 8.69 1.20 27.28
CA GLU A 599 8.39 0.99 25.86
C GLU A 599 6.97 0.45 25.71
N ASP A 600 6.30 0.88 24.64
CA ASP A 600 4.98 0.40 24.30
C ASP A 600 4.99 -1.13 24.10
N ARG A 601 4.03 -1.79 24.71
CA ARG A 601 3.83 -3.24 24.57
C ARG A 601 2.90 -3.60 23.44
N TYR A 602 2.11 -2.66 22.97
CA TYR A 602 1.16 -2.88 21.89
C TYR A 602 1.88 -3.19 20.59
N ARG A 603 1.42 -4.22 19.86
CA ARG A 603 2.03 -4.70 18.62
C ARG A 603 1.04 -4.88 17.46
N GLY A 604 -0.27 -4.77 17.71
CA GLY A 604 -1.30 -4.77 16.67
C GLY A 604 -1.35 -3.47 15.86
N PRO A 605 -2.26 -3.29 14.94
CA PRO A 605 -3.30 -4.22 14.52
C PRO A 605 -2.81 -5.26 13.49
N ILE A 606 -3.74 -6.04 12.92
CA ILE A 606 -3.48 -7.13 11.94
C ILE A 606 -2.46 -6.72 10.87
N LYS A 607 -2.55 -5.52 10.29
CA LYS A 607 -1.67 -5.04 9.21
C LYS A 607 -0.18 -5.01 9.59
N ARG A 608 0.15 -4.87 10.88
CA ARG A 608 1.55 -4.79 11.34
C ARG A 608 2.35 -6.06 11.16
N ALA A 609 1.69 -7.21 11.03
CA ALA A 609 2.37 -8.45 10.68
C ALA A 609 3.12 -8.38 9.34
N TYR A 610 2.78 -7.41 8.48
CA TYR A 610 3.43 -7.16 7.18
C TYR A 610 4.36 -5.93 7.16
N TYR A 611 4.65 -5.29 8.31
CA TYR A 611 5.51 -4.08 8.36
C TYR A 611 7.00 -4.37 8.54
N SER A 612 7.36 -5.62 8.76
CA SER A 612 8.75 -6.09 8.83
C SER A 612 8.86 -7.48 8.19
N PRO A 613 10.05 -7.98 7.89
CA PRO A 613 10.22 -9.22 7.11
C PRO A 613 9.35 -10.38 7.60
N PHE A 614 8.56 -10.96 6.71
CA PHE A 614 7.58 -12.01 6.98
C PHE A 614 7.66 -13.16 6.00
N ILE A 615 7.07 -14.30 6.37
CA ILE A 615 6.87 -15.47 5.52
C ILE A 615 5.41 -15.92 5.59
N LEU A 616 4.90 -16.42 4.47
CA LEU A 616 3.56 -17.01 4.37
C LEU A 616 3.67 -18.52 4.57
N VAL A 617 2.93 -19.04 5.55
CA VAL A 617 3.04 -20.45 5.93
C VAL A 617 1.68 -21.12 5.89
N TYR A 618 1.48 -22.02 4.94
CA TYR A 618 0.25 -22.81 4.86
C TYR A 618 0.36 -24.13 5.62
N GLY A 619 -0.76 -24.54 6.22
CA GLY A 619 -0.86 -25.83 6.88
C GLY A 619 -0.97 -26.97 5.88
N THR A 620 -0.45 -28.15 6.24
CA THR A 620 -0.48 -29.38 5.42
C THR A 620 -1.48 -30.43 5.94
N GLY A 621 -2.28 -30.10 6.96
CA GLY A 621 -3.30 -30.97 7.52
C GLY A 621 -4.65 -30.86 6.81
N LYS A 622 -5.75 -31.02 7.55
CA LYS A 622 -7.11 -30.89 7.03
C LYS A 622 -7.30 -29.50 6.40
N TYR A 623 -7.87 -29.40 5.22
CA TYR A 623 -7.99 -28.15 4.43
C TYR A 623 -6.65 -27.55 3.95
N GLY A 624 -5.59 -28.36 3.87
CA GLY A 624 -4.24 -27.92 3.48
C GLY A 624 -4.18 -27.31 2.07
N GLU A 625 -4.95 -27.83 1.09
CA GLU A 625 -5.02 -27.29 -0.27
C GLU A 625 -5.60 -25.88 -0.28
N ILE A 626 -6.66 -25.62 0.49
CA ILE A 626 -7.27 -24.28 0.62
C ILE A 626 -6.27 -23.32 1.25
N ALA A 627 -5.61 -23.74 2.33
CA ALA A 627 -4.59 -22.95 3.00
C ALA A 627 -3.42 -22.60 2.05
N ARG A 628 -3.02 -23.55 1.19
CA ARG A 628 -2.01 -23.33 0.16
C ARG A 628 -2.49 -22.33 -0.89
N GLU A 629 -3.70 -22.47 -1.42
CA GLU A 629 -4.30 -21.55 -2.38
C GLU A 629 -4.35 -20.11 -1.80
N GLN A 630 -4.75 -19.95 -0.55
CA GLN A 630 -4.80 -18.67 0.15
C GLN A 630 -3.40 -18.03 0.30
N ALA A 631 -2.41 -18.81 0.71
CA ALA A 631 -1.03 -18.34 0.84
C ALA A 631 -0.44 -17.90 -0.51
N MET A 632 -0.67 -18.70 -1.56
CA MET A 632 -0.22 -18.40 -2.92
C MET A 632 -0.88 -17.14 -3.47
N LEU A 633 -2.19 -16.99 -3.26
CA LEU A 633 -2.94 -15.80 -3.67
C LEU A 633 -2.40 -14.55 -2.95
N GLN A 634 -2.19 -14.61 -1.64
CA GLN A 634 -1.65 -13.48 -0.89
C GLN A 634 -0.22 -13.12 -1.29
N SER A 635 0.63 -14.12 -1.58
CA SER A 635 1.97 -13.89 -2.11
C SER A 635 1.92 -13.12 -3.44
N PHE A 636 1.04 -13.52 -4.33
CA PHE A 636 0.88 -12.84 -5.62
C PHE A 636 0.27 -11.43 -5.46
N VAL A 637 -0.69 -11.25 -4.56
CA VAL A 637 -1.25 -9.93 -4.25
C VAL A 637 -0.17 -9.00 -3.70
N TRP A 638 0.71 -9.51 -2.83
CA TRP A 638 1.85 -8.77 -2.31
C TRP A 638 2.84 -8.38 -3.42
N TYR A 639 3.23 -9.33 -4.28
CA TYR A 639 4.05 -9.04 -5.46
C TYR A 639 3.42 -7.96 -6.34
N ARG A 640 2.16 -8.14 -6.71
CA ARG A 640 1.45 -7.24 -7.62
C ARG A 640 1.25 -5.84 -7.04
N ARG A 641 0.81 -5.76 -5.76
CA ARG A 641 0.40 -4.49 -5.14
C ARG A 641 1.56 -3.74 -4.49
N ALA A 642 2.45 -4.48 -3.85
CA ALA A 642 3.55 -3.93 -3.09
C ALA A 642 4.90 -3.96 -3.83
N ASN A 643 4.96 -4.42 -5.10
CA ASN A 643 6.23 -4.73 -5.75
C ASN A 643 7.11 -5.61 -4.83
N GLY A 644 6.46 -6.47 -4.06
CA GLY A 644 6.99 -7.07 -2.85
C GLY A 644 7.69 -8.40 -3.06
N TYR A 645 8.47 -8.78 -2.06
CA TYR A 645 9.13 -10.06 -1.95
C TYR A 645 8.60 -10.81 -0.72
N THR A 646 8.25 -12.08 -0.89
CA THR A 646 7.96 -12.99 0.22
C THR A 646 8.18 -14.44 -0.20
N ARG A 647 8.19 -15.35 0.76
CA ARG A 647 8.31 -16.79 0.55
C ARG A 647 7.05 -17.48 1.03
N VAL A 648 6.57 -18.45 0.25
CA VAL A 648 5.48 -19.34 0.62
C VAL A 648 6.07 -20.69 1.00
N LEU A 649 5.73 -21.20 2.19
CA LEU A 649 6.27 -22.44 2.73
C LEU A 649 5.16 -23.32 3.30
N PRO A 650 5.21 -24.64 3.13
CA PRO A 650 4.42 -25.54 3.97
C PRO A 650 4.92 -25.49 5.43
N ASP A 651 4.03 -25.71 6.37
CA ASP A 651 4.35 -25.72 7.80
C ASP A 651 5.44 -26.74 8.21
N THR A 652 5.62 -27.77 7.38
CA THR A 652 6.64 -28.83 7.55
C THR A 652 8.07 -28.39 7.20
N LEU A 653 8.24 -27.32 6.44
CA LEU A 653 9.56 -26.80 6.03
C LEU A 653 10.01 -25.57 6.84
N VAL A 654 9.21 -25.11 7.79
CA VAL A 654 9.56 -23.97 8.63
C VAL A 654 10.53 -24.40 9.73
N THR A 655 11.74 -23.85 9.70
CA THR A 655 12.79 -24.16 10.68
C THR A 655 12.63 -23.36 11.97
N LYS A 656 13.30 -23.78 13.05
CA LYS A 656 13.34 -23.03 14.32
C LYS A 656 13.90 -21.62 14.16
N ASP A 657 14.88 -21.45 13.29
CA ASP A 657 15.46 -20.14 12.97
C ASP A 657 14.45 -19.23 12.26
N MET A 658 13.71 -19.75 11.29
CA MET A 658 12.65 -18.99 10.62
C MET A 658 11.55 -18.55 11.58
N LEU A 659 11.16 -19.40 12.55
CA LEU A 659 10.18 -19.06 13.58
C LEU A 659 10.61 -17.84 14.42
N LYS A 660 11.90 -17.64 14.63
CA LYS A 660 12.45 -16.54 15.43
C LYS A 660 12.73 -15.28 14.61
N LYS A 661 13.04 -15.44 13.32
CA LYS A 661 13.55 -14.34 12.47
C LYS A 661 12.44 -13.52 11.80
N TYR A 662 11.32 -14.15 11.44
CA TYR A 662 10.28 -13.56 10.62
C TYR A 662 8.98 -13.37 11.39
N ASN A 663 8.16 -12.41 10.95
CA ASN A 663 6.74 -12.46 11.22
C ASN A 663 6.14 -13.64 10.43
N LEU A 664 5.20 -14.34 11.04
CA LEU A 664 4.59 -15.54 10.46
C LEU A 664 3.14 -15.26 10.07
N ILE A 665 2.83 -15.38 8.80
CA ILE A 665 1.46 -15.31 8.31
C ILE A 665 0.98 -16.74 8.10
N LEU A 666 0.14 -17.23 8.99
CA LEU A 666 -0.24 -18.64 9.11
C LEU A 666 -1.64 -18.88 8.54
N PHE A 667 -1.75 -19.78 7.58
CA PHE A 667 -3.01 -20.19 6.97
C PHE A 667 -3.43 -21.56 7.49
N GLY A 668 -4.63 -21.64 8.07
CA GLY A 668 -5.21 -22.80 8.69
C GLY A 668 -5.17 -22.78 10.21
N GLY A 669 -6.22 -23.31 10.85
CA GLY A 669 -6.31 -23.50 12.30
C GLY A 669 -5.49 -24.70 12.80
N PRO A 670 -5.63 -25.10 14.10
CA PRO A 670 -4.82 -26.16 14.69
C PRO A 670 -4.92 -27.53 14.01
N GLY A 671 -6.06 -27.85 13.38
CA GLY A 671 -6.24 -29.08 12.60
C GLY A 671 -5.62 -29.05 11.21
N THR A 672 -5.26 -27.87 10.73
CA THR A 672 -4.69 -27.64 9.39
C THR A 672 -3.21 -27.33 9.46
N ASN A 673 -2.77 -26.43 10.36
CA ASN A 673 -1.42 -25.88 10.43
C ASN A 673 -0.70 -26.34 11.71
N LYS A 674 0.42 -27.05 11.56
CA LYS A 674 1.20 -27.59 12.67
C LYS A 674 1.80 -26.52 13.57
N ILE A 675 2.12 -25.32 13.01
CA ILE A 675 2.67 -24.21 13.81
C ILE A 675 1.57 -23.61 14.66
N VAL A 676 0.38 -23.42 14.10
CA VAL A 676 -0.80 -22.97 14.87
C VAL A 676 -1.13 -23.96 15.98
N LYS A 677 -1.08 -25.28 15.70
CA LYS A 677 -1.25 -26.33 16.70
C LYS A 677 -0.22 -26.26 17.83
N ARG A 678 1.04 -26.02 17.48
CA ARG A 678 2.13 -25.83 18.45
C ARG A 678 1.91 -24.63 19.36
N PHE A 679 1.38 -23.55 18.79
CA PHE A 679 1.16 -22.27 19.48
C PHE A 679 -0.20 -22.18 20.20
N GLU A 680 -1.13 -23.07 19.93
CA GLU A 680 -2.56 -23.00 20.29
C GLU A 680 -2.81 -22.54 21.73
N LYS A 681 -2.09 -23.09 22.70
CA LYS A 681 -2.24 -22.74 24.13
C LYS A 681 -1.71 -21.35 24.50
N LYS A 682 -0.95 -20.71 23.61
CA LYS A 682 -0.33 -19.38 23.81
C LYS A 682 -1.01 -18.28 22.97
N LEU A 683 -1.98 -18.67 22.14
CA LEU A 683 -2.73 -17.75 21.30
C LEU A 683 -3.97 -17.22 22.05
N PRO A 684 -4.38 -15.95 21.82
CA PRO A 684 -5.47 -15.32 22.56
C PRO A 684 -6.86 -15.76 22.07
N VAL A 685 -6.97 -16.32 20.86
CA VAL A 685 -8.26 -16.69 20.23
C VAL A 685 -8.47 -18.19 20.34
N LYS A 686 -9.67 -18.59 20.76
CA LYS A 686 -10.11 -20.00 20.76
C LYS A 686 -10.70 -20.35 19.39
N PHE A 687 -10.27 -21.45 18.81
CA PHE A 687 -10.76 -21.94 17.53
C PHE A 687 -12.08 -22.71 17.71
N ARG A 688 -13.14 -22.28 17.02
CA ARG A 688 -14.47 -22.93 17.06
C ARG A 688 -14.84 -23.45 15.69
N LYS A 689 -15.68 -24.50 15.68
CA LYS A 689 -16.08 -25.17 14.44
C LYS A 689 -16.98 -24.31 13.55
N ASP A 690 -17.80 -23.47 14.13
CA ASP A 690 -18.79 -22.62 13.45
C ASP A 690 -18.30 -21.19 13.16
N GLU A 691 -16.99 -20.95 13.23
CA GLU A 691 -16.41 -19.63 13.07
C GLU A 691 -15.16 -19.66 12.19
N ALA A 692 -14.92 -18.54 11.53
CA ALA A 692 -13.62 -18.17 10.98
C ALA A 692 -13.04 -17.01 11.79
N CYS A 693 -11.73 -16.90 11.82
CA CYS A 693 -11.04 -15.80 12.48
C CYS A 693 -9.81 -15.35 11.73
N VAL A 694 -9.52 -14.08 11.85
CA VAL A 694 -8.22 -13.48 11.53
C VAL A 694 -7.75 -12.68 12.75
N PHE A 695 -6.53 -12.92 13.20
CA PHE A 695 -5.99 -12.20 14.35
C PHE A 695 -4.47 -12.14 14.33
N VAL A 696 -3.91 -11.09 14.94
CA VAL A 696 -2.47 -10.91 15.16
C VAL A 696 -2.13 -11.07 16.63
N TRP A 697 -0.97 -11.70 16.91
CA TRP A 697 -0.45 -11.87 18.27
C TRP A 697 1.07 -11.89 18.27
N ARG A 698 1.68 -11.79 19.45
CA ARG A 698 3.12 -11.97 19.61
C ARG A 698 3.52 -13.39 19.20
N ASN A 699 4.63 -13.49 18.50
CA ASN A 699 5.19 -14.80 18.17
C ASN A 699 5.69 -15.49 19.46
N PRO A 700 5.17 -16.67 19.81
CA PRO A 700 5.58 -17.39 21.02
C PRO A 700 7.06 -17.81 21.08
N GLU A 701 7.77 -17.79 19.96
CA GLU A 701 9.22 -18.12 19.88
C GLU A 701 10.10 -16.86 19.90
N ASN A 702 9.54 -15.68 19.59
CA ASN A 702 10.23 -14.40 19.66
C ASN A 702 9.19 -13.27 19.83
N PRO A 703 9.02 -12.70 21.02
CA PRO A 703 8.01 -11.67 21.30
C PRO A 703 8.16 -10.36 20.50
N ASP A 704 9.33 -10.12 19.90
CA ASP A 704 9.58 -8.99 19.01
C ASP A 704 9.03 -9.21 17.59
N LYS A 705 8.55 -10.42 17.29
CA LYS A 705 7.92 -10.82 16.05
C LYS A 705 6.44 -11.12 16.26
N LEU A 706 5.70 -11.16 15.15
CA LEU A 706 4.26 -11.36 15.14
C LEU A 706 3.88 -12.67 14.47
N VAL A 707 2.75 -13.21 14.90
CA VAL A 707 2.00 -14.23 14.17
C VAL A 707 0.66 -13.64 13.75
N LEU A 708 0.30 -13.78 12.50
CA LEU A 708 -1.03 -13.48 11.95
C LEU A 708 -1.66 -14.81 11.53
N VAL A 709 -2.84 -15.11 12.02
CA VAL A 709 -3.51 -16.39 11.77
C VAL A 709 -4.80 -16.17 10.99
N TYR A 710 -4.98 -16.93 9.91
CA TYR A 710 -6.22 -17.05 9.14
C TYR A 710 -6.74 -18.46 9.33
N ALA A 711 -7.86 -18.65 10.03
CA ALA A 711 -8.37 -19.97 10.36
C ALA A 711 -9.89 -20.06 10.21
N GLY A 712 -10.37 -21.20 9.73
CA GLY A 712 -11.79 -21.55 9.68
C GLY A 712 -12.05 -22.94 10.26
N GLY A 713 -13.18 -23.12 10.95
CA GLY A 713 -13.53 -24.36 11.62
C GLY A 713 -14.13 -25.43 10.70
N THR A 714 -14.63 -25.05 9.53
CA THR A 714 -15.10 -25.91 8.44
C THR A 714 -14.34 -25.62 7.16
N GLU A 715 -14.55 -26.42 6.12
CA GLU A 715 -13.97 -26.18 4.80
C GLU A 715 -14.39 -24.81 4.24
N GLU A 716 -15.68 -24.52 4.29
CA GLU A 716 -16.26 -23.28 3.83
C GLU A 716 -15.72 -22.07 4.61
N LEU A 717 -15.67 -22.16 5.93
CA LEU A 717 -15.11 -21.12 6.79
C LEU A 717 -13.59 -20.95 6.58
N GLN A 718 -12.86 -22.03 6.24
CA GLN A 718 -11.46 -21.91 5.86
C GLN A 718 -11.31 -21.15 4.53
N ARG A 719 -12.18 -21.38 3.53
CA ARG A 719 -12.23 -20.59 2.28
C ARG A 719 -12.46 -19.10 2.57
N LEU A 720 -13.30 -18.80 3.55
CA LEU A 720 -13.60 -17.43 3.98
C LEU A 720 -12.55 -16.81 4.92
N ALA A 721 -11.62 -17.58 5.48
CA ALA A 721 -10.68 -17.08 6.49
C ALA A 721 -9.89 -15.85 6.03
N THR A 722 -9.65 -15.69 4.72
CA THR A 722 -8.99 -14.51 4.14
C THR A 722 -9.96 -13.44 3.61
N PHE A 723 -11.24 -13.51 3.96
CA PHE A 723 -12.23 -12.49 3.59
C PHE A 723 -11.80 -11.11 4.11
N PHE A 724 -11.43 -11.03 5.38
CA PHE A 724 -10.80 -9.85 5.95
C PHE A 724 -9.28 -9.97 5.86
N HIS A 725 -8.66 -9.20 4.99
CA HIS A 725 -7.20 -9.15 4.87
C HIS A 725 -6.70 -7.70 4.84
N PRO A 726 -5.50 -7.40 5.38
CA PRO A 726 -5.05 -6.04 5.56
C PRO A 726 -4.37 -5.41 4.34
N LEU A 727 -4.06 -6.18 3.28
CA LEU A 727 -3.21 -5.75 2.15
C LEU A 727 -3.89 -4.68 1.28
N TYR A 728 -4.39 -3.62 1.95
CA TYR A 728 -5.12 -2.54 1.33
C TYR A 728 -5.21 -1.33 2.27
N SER A 729 -5.11 -0.13 1.73
CA SER A 729 -5.32 1.09 2.49
C SER A 729 -6.78 1.22 2.95
N GLY A 730 -7.00 1.71 4.16
CA GLY A 730 -8.34 1.92 4.70
C GLY A 730 -9.11 0.63 5.08
N SER A 731 -8.42 -0.52 5.25
CA SER A 731 -9.08 -1.77 5.67
C SER A 731 -9.76 -1.68 7.04
N GLY A 732 -9.21 -0.86 7.95
CA GLY A 732 -9.80 -0.64 9.28
C GLY A 732 -9.92 -1.90 10.13
N LEU A 733 -8.99 -2.86 9.97
CA LEU A 733 -8.99 -4.09 10.74
C LEU A 733 -8.28 -3.90 12.08
N PRO A 734 -8.90 -4.30 13.21
CA PRO A 734 -8.29 -4.29 14.54
C PRO A 734 -7.30 -5.45 14.74
N ASP A 735 -7.06 -5.89 15.98
CA ASP A 735 -6.15 -7.00 16.28
C ASP A 735 -6.76 -8.35 15.94
N TYR A 736 -8.08 -8.47 16.03
CA TYR A 736 -8.79 -9.69 15.69
C TYR A 736 -10.19 -9.40 15.13
N VAL A 737 -10.65 -10.30 14.25
CA VAL A 737 -12.01 -10.36 13.71
C VAL A 737 -12.45 -11.82 13.71
N ILE A 738 -13.59 -12.13 14.36
CA ILE A 738 -14.24 -13.43 14.39
C ILE A 738 -15.58 -13.30 13.67
N PHE A 739 -15.86 -14.20 12.74
CA PHE A 739 -17.00 -14.08 11.84
C PHE A 739 -17.50 -15.44 11.36
N ASP A 740 -18.66 -15.44 10.72
CA ASP A 740 -19.27 -16.62 10.09
C ASP A 740 -19.61 -16.37 8.61
N GLU A 741 -20.33 -17.30 7.98
CA GLU A 741 -20.67 -17.25 6.55
C GLU A 741 -21.53 -16.04 6.15
N ARG A 742 -22.17 -15.36 7.09
CA ARG A 742 -22.97 -14.14 6.82
C ARG A 742 -22.14 -13.00 6.22
N VAL A 743 -20.80 -13.04 6.40
CA VAL A 743 -19.89 -12.05 5.75
C VAL A 743 -20.02 -12.03 4.23
N LYS A 744 -20.43 -13.14 3.60
CA LYS A 744 -20.65 -13.22 2.16
C LYS A 744 -21.74 -12.24 1.68
N LEU A 745 -22.78 -12.03 2.49
CA LEU A 745 -23.89 -11.15 2.15
C LEU A 745 -23.80 -9.77 2.82
N TYR A 746 -23.32 -9.73 4.04
CA TYR A 746 -23.41 -8.55 4.89
C TYR A 746 -22.04 -7.90 5.22
N GLY A 747 -20.93 -8.39 4.66
CA GLY A 747 -19.61 -7.86 4.98
C GLY A 747 -19.36 -7.83 6.49
N PHE A 748 -19.09 -6.65 7.05
CA PHE A 748 -18.93 -6.48 8.50
C PHE A 748 -20.20 -6.81 9.32
N GLY A 749 -21.37 -6.92 8.72
CA GLY A 749 -22.60 -7.42 9.38
C GLY A 749 -22.55 -8.90 9.75
N GLY A 750 -21.63 -9.67 9.16
CA GLY A 750 -21.36 -11.07 9.52
C GLY A 750 -20.29 -11.25 10.61
N VAL A 751 -19.72 -10.16 11.10
CA VAL A 751 -18.74 -10.20 12.20
C VAL A 751 -19.45 -10.43 13.52
N LYS A 752 -19.03 -11.45 14.24
CA LYS A 752 -19.52 -11.79 15.59
C LYS A 752 -18.79 -10.98 16.65
N GLU A 753 -17.45 -10.88 16.51
CA GLU A 753 -16.59 -10.21 17.46
C GLU A 753 -15.38 -9.63 16.76
N ALA A 754 -14.96 -8.44 17.17
CA ALA A 754 -13.71 -7.82 16.75
C ALA A 754 -13.20 -6.90 17.87
N GLY A 755 -11.89 -6.63 17.89
CA GLY A 755 -11.35 -5.75 18.90
C GLY A 755 -9.83 -5.67 18.93
N PHE A 756 -9.35 -5.00 19.98
CA PHE A 756 -7.95 -4.83 20.31
C PHE A 756 -7.63 -5.65 21.54
N PHE A 757 -6.48 -6.34 21.52
CA PHE A 757 -6.02 -7.11 22.68
C PHE A 757 -5.32 -6.23 23.73
N GLU A 758 -5.28 -6.70 24.94
CA GLU A 758 -4.33 -6.26 25.96
C GLU A 758 -3.00 -7.00 25.75
N TRP A 759 -1.94 -6.27 25.35
CA TRP A 759 -0.65 -6.86 24.92
C TRP A 759 0.35 -7.02 26.06
#